data_368c0239b717f569ee5ec5042ad98095
#
_entry.id   368c0239b717f569ee5ec5042ad98095
#
_cell.length_a   1.000
_cell.length_b   1.000
_cell.length_c   1.000
_cell.angle_alpha   90.00
_cell.angle_beta   90.00
_cell.angle_gamma   90.00
#
_symmetry.space_group_name_H-M   'P 1'
#
loop_
_entity.id
_entity.type
_entity.pdbx_description
1 polymer ?
#
loop_
_entity_poly.entity_id
_entity_poly.type
_entity_poly.pdbx_seq_one_letter_code
_entity_poly.pdbx_strand_id
1 'polypeptide(L)'
;MRNKVWLLALALLVVHSGRAWGDENHSRSTAITQQAKTKVVKGVVLDDMGPVIGATVFVKGTQNGMATNLDGEFSLTVPVGATIVVSFIGYEDKEVVYKGEPELKITLTENVTTLEEVQVIAYGTTKKVTVTGALSSMKSDEIMKSPVGSIANALSGKIPGLSSVQSSGQPGADDATIYVRGVGSLTEGLSAPLMLVDGVERSFYQLDPNEIEDITVLKDASATAVFGVRGANGVVLVTTKRGQEGKAKISFSTSMALQLPTRIPEFANSYDYATTYNNAQLRDGVAEENLAFSPEMLEAFRTHSNPLIYSDTDWTDMLIRKTAVQTQHNFNISGGSKRVRYFASLGVFTQDGLFKTFDTHGHKTGFKYNRYNYRVNMDVDVTKTTSMKINLGGRLTDKREPNYNNGTATNVKSLFRDIYWTPPFAGPGIVDGKWVTVNAQTFGKFGTVYDALNSYYGKGFNTYDNNVVNFDFVLDQKLDFLTKGLKAHVKGAYNSGVSITKRREGRADRYEAFLGEGDEVLLKKNQEMQTLGYSDEKYGQSRDWYLEAAVNYQRKFGSHNVSALFMYNQNMKYYYSDKSFPGIPRSYVGLVGRATYDYKTRYLADFSIGYNGSENFAEGSRFGFFPAGSIGWIISEEPFMKSLKPYISYLKLRGSYGIVGNDIVSDGSRFLYLPDAYTISTEKYGFGSIVNNVLAGAKESRIGNPNVTWETAAKQNYGIDLHFFDSRLKTSFDYFIEHRKDILISRNINPGYLAVSLPIVNMGKVNNKGFEVTARWEDQIQNVRYHIGTNWGSVSYTHLRAHET
;
A
#
# COMPACT_ATOMS: atom_id res chain seq x y z
N MET A 1 -12.92 -7.87 33.47
CA MET A 1 -11.65 -8.57 33.78
C MET A 1 -11.77 -10.08 33.58
N ARG A 2 -12.04 -10.61 32.40
CA ARG A 2 -12.08 -12.09 32.20
C ARG A 2 -12.04 -12.43 30.70
N ASN A 3 -10.97 -12.06 29.97
CA ASN A 3 -10.70 -12.55 28.59
C ASN A 3 -9.26 -12.27 28.14
N LYS A 4 -8.29 -12.29 29.07
CA LYS A 4 -6.86 -12.12 28.73
C LYS A 4 -6.00 -13.38 28.92
N VAL A 5 -6.59 -14.55 29.10
CA VAL A 5 -5.84 -15.77 29.45
C VAL A 5 -5.71 -16.80 28.32
N TRP A 6 -6.35 -16.62 27.19
CA TRP A 6 -6.33 -17.63 26.10
C TRP A 6 -5.26 -17.45 25.02
N LEU A 7 -4.49 -16.37 25.02
CA LEU A 7 -3.43 -16.11 24.02
C LEU A 7 -2.03 -16.61 24.43
N LEU A 8 -1.83 -17.06 25.64
CA LEU A 8 -0.56 -17.61 26.13
C LEU A 8 -0.46 -19.14 26.10
N ALA A 9 -1.54 -19.83 25.82
CA ALA A 9 -1.58 -21.31 25.82
C ALA A 9 -1.17 -21.97 24.52
N LEU A 10 -1.03 -21.24 23.41
CA LEU A 10 -0.62 -21.79 22.11
C LEU A 10 0.88 -21.73 21.85
N ALA A 11 1.66 -21.05 22.67
CA ALA A 11 3.11 -20.92 22.52
C ALA A 11 3.93 -21.97 23.30
N LEU A 12 3.31 -22.80 24.10
CA LEU A 12 3.98 -23.75 25.01
C LEU A 12 3.86 -25.25 24.62
N LEU A 13 3.31 -25.56 23.46
CA LEU A 13 3.09 -26.96 23.05
C LEU A 13 4.09 -27.55 22.03
N VAL A 14 5.21 -26.85 21.76
CA VAL A 14 6.24 -27.33 20.79
C VAL A 14 7.58 -27.68 21.44
N VAL A 15 7.74 -27.64 22.76
CA VAL A 15 9.04 -27.85 23.40
C VAL A 15 9.15 -29.13 24.24
N HIS A 16 8.25 -30.08 24.17
CA HIS A 16 8.39 -31.31 24.93
C HIS A 16 8.08 -32.58 24.13
N SER A 17 8.97 -32.97 23.23
CA SER A 17 9.10 -34.38 22.83
C SER A 17 10.46 -34.62 22.15
N GLY A 18 11.41 -35.03 22.92
CA GLY A 18 12.75 -35.36 22.40
C GLY A 18 13.70 -35.90 23.45
N ARG A 19 13.29 -36.89 24.24
CA ARG A 19 14.20 -37.77 24.95
C ARG A 19 13.57 -39.13 25.03
N ALA A 20 14.20 -40.11 24.39
CA ALA A 20 14.53 -41.38 25.00
C ALA A 20 15.04 -42.40 23.96
N TRP A 21 16.16 -42.96 24.29
CA TRP A 21 16.61 -44.37 24.13
C TRP A 21 17.06 -44.74 22.71
N GLY A 22 18.12 -45.41 22.58
CA GLY A 22 18.92 -46.26 23.46
C GLY A 22 20.06 -46.91 22.70
N ASP A 23 20.89 -47.50 23.45
CA ASP A 23 22.13 -48.17 23.25
C ASP A 23 22.21 -49.29 22.21
N GLU A 24 23.53 -49.55 21.87
CA GLU A 24 24.15 -50.81 21.46
C GLU A 24 24.14 -51.19 19.96
N ASN A 25 25.24 -51.22 19.25
CA ASN A 25 26.28 -52.27 19.37
C ASN A 25 27.47 -52.04 18.44
N HIS A 26 28.63 -52.39 18.94
CA HIS A 26 29.91 -52.42 18.28
C HIS A 26 29.93 -53.24 16.95
N SER A 27 30.60 -52.65 15.97
CA SER A 27 31.44 -53.44 15.06
C SER A 27 32.65 -52.63 14.65
N ARG A 28 33.79 -52.98 15.23
CA ARG A 28 35.11 -52.52 14.84
C ARG A 28 35.39 -53.00 13.40
N SER A 29 35.48 -52.03 12.49
CA SER A 29 36.25 -52.23 11.27
C SER A 29 37.46 -51.32 11.34
N THR A 30 38.59 -51.92 11.58
CA THR A 30 39.91 -51.27 11.52
C THR A 30 40.25 -51.03 10.05
N ALA A 31 39.89 -49.83 9.56
CA ALA A 31 40.48 -49.30 8.34
C ALA A 31 41.75 -48.53 8.77
N ILE A 32 42.88 -49.03 8.32
CA ILE A 32 44.19 -48.39 8.43
C ILE A 32 44.11 -47.10 7.61
N THR A 33 43.82 -45.97 8.27
CA THR A 33 43.91 -44.64 7.67
C THR A 33 45.39 -44.28 7.66
N GLN A 34 46.03 -44.31 6.51
CA GLN A 34 47.29 -43.63 6.29
C GLN A 34 47.11 -42.15 6.74
N GLN A 35 47.78 -41.73 7.81
CA GLN A 35 47.83 -40.36 8.28
C GLN A 35 48.47 -39.51 7.16
N ALA A 36 47.62 -38.80 6.39
CA ALA A 36 48.08 -37.80 5.46
C ALA A 36 48.87 -36.77 6.26
N LYS A 37 50.12 -36.49 5.89
CA LYS A 37 50.98 -35.47 6.52
C LYS A 37 50.27 -34.13 6.39
N THR A 38 49.62 -33.67 7.45
CA THR A 38 49.05 -32.34 7.54
C THR A 38 50.14 -31.30 7.78
N LYS A 39 50.06 -30.17 7.08
CA LYS A 39 50.98 -29.04 7.28
C LYS A 39 50.14 -27.78 7.57
N VAL A 40 50.67 -26.87 8.33
CA VAL A 40 50.13 -25.54 8.51
C VAL A 40 50.52 -24.72 7.29
N VAL A 41 49.54 -24.29 6.54
CA VAL A 41 49.72 -23.39 5.41
C VAL A 41 49.31 -21.97 5.84
N LYS A 42 50.13 -21.03 5.57
CA LYS A 42 49.83 -19.61 5.63
C LYS A 42 49.51 -19.12 4.22
N GLY A 43 48.62 -18.15 4.12
CA GLY A 43 48.36 -17.56 2.82
C GLY A 43 47.65 -16.24 2.97
N VAL A 44 47.58 -15.51 1.84
CA VAL A 44 46.88 -14.24 1.74
C VAL A 44 45.85 -14.34 0.62
N VAL A 45 44.67 -13.86 0.89
CA VAL A 45 43.57 -13.69 -0.09
C VAL A 45 43.55 -12.26 -0.55
N LEU A 46 43.66 -12.06 -1.86
CA LEU A 46 43.72 -10.76 -2.50
C LEU A 46 42.61 -10.66 -3.56
N ASP A 47 42.29 -9.45 -3.93
CA ASP A 47 41.60 -9.10 -5.16
C ASP A 47 42.42 -8.08 -5.96
N ASP A 48 41.82 -7.50 -6.99
CA ASP A 48 42.48 -6.48 -7.81
C ASP A 48 42.70 -5.15 -7.07
N MET A 49 42.09 -4.97 -5.88
CA MET A 49 42.19 -3.77 -5.06
C MET A 49 43.05 -3.95 -3.80
N GLY A 50 43.35 -5.17 -3.40
CA GLY A 50 44.18 -5.43 -2.23
C GLY A 50 43.74 -6.65 -1.41
N PRO A 51 44.06 -6.70 -0.08
CA PRO A 51 43.70 -7.83 0.79
C PRO A 51 42.19 -7.95 1.02
N VAL A 52 41.63 -9.15 0.85
CA VAL A 52 40.19 -9.44 1.10
C VAL A 52 40.00 -9.84 2.56
N ILE A 53 39.36 -8.95 3.32
CA ILE A 53 39.11 -9.13 4.74
C ILE A 53 37.84 -9.97 4.96
N GLY A 54 37.93 -11.01 5.84
CA GLY A 54 36.74 -11.80 6.18
C GLY A 54 36.36 -12.87 5.16
N ALA A 55 37.20 -13.14 4.14
CA ALA A 55 36.98 -14.23 3.21
C ALA A 55 37.06 -15.58 3.97
N THR A 56 36.10 -16.46 3.69
CA THR A 56 36.08 -17.81 4.31
C THR A 56 36.99 -18.74 3.54
N VAL A 57 38.00 -19.27 4.21
CA VAL A 57 38.95 -20.26 3.69
C VAL A 57 38.71 -21.57 4.40
N PHE A 58 38.37 -22.63 3.65
CA PHE A 58 38.10 -23.94 4.24
C PHE A 58 38.56 -25.10 3.34
N VAL A 59 38.81 -26.26 3.97
CA VAL A 59 39.18 -27.49 3.26
C VAL A 59 37.91 -28.17 2.75
N LYS A 60 37.80 -28.38 1.46
CA LYS A 60 36.61 -28.96 0.77
C LYS A 60 36.24 -30.32 1.41
N GLY A 61 34.97 -30.44 1.79
CA GLY A 61 34.43 -31.66 2.40
C GLY A 61 34.69 -31.80 3.91
N THR A 62 35.26 -30.79 4.57
CA THR A 62 35.51 -30.79 6.01
C THR A 62 34.92 -29.55 6.68
N GLN A 63 34.90 -29.52 8.02
CA GLN A 63 34.54 -28.32 8.79
C GLN A 63 35.79 -27.49 9.17
N ASN A 64 36.95 -27.82 8.67
CA ASN A 64 38.18 -27.11 8.94
C ASN A 64 38.28 -25.86 8.07
N GLY A 65 38.10 -24.70 8.65
CA GLY A 65 38.10 -23.43 7.95
C GLY A 65 38.19 -22.24 8.89
N MET A 66 38.58 -21.10 8.35
CA MET A 66 38.67 -19.82 9.06
C MET A 66 38.35 -18.63 8.14
N ALA A 67 38.12 -17.46 8.72
CA ALA A 67 38.04 -16.21 7.98
C ALA A 67 39.39 -15.49 7.93
N THR A 68 39.68 -14.77 6.86
CA THR A 68 40.89 -13.94 6.73
C THR A 68 40.87 -12.74 7.70
N ASN A 69 42.04 -12.35 8.17
CA ASN A 69 42.25 -11.17 9.06
C ASN A 69 42.17 -9.83 8.26
N LEU A 70 42.51 -8.73 8.95
CA LEU A 70 42.50 -7.37 8.35
C LEU A 70 43.49 -7.20 7.20
N ASP A 71 44.53 -8.03 7.13
CA ASP A 71 45.54 -8.03 6.06
C ASP A 71 45.26 -9.10 5.01
N GLY A 72 44.06 -9.71 5.04
CA GLY A 72 43.66 -10.77 4.11
C GLY A 72 44.34 -12.11 4.37
N GLU A 73 45.07 -12.28 5.48
CA GLU A 73 45.88 -13.47 5.79
C GLU A 73 45.04 -14.57 6.46
N PHE A 74 45.39 -15.82 6.19
CA PHE A 74 44.86 -16.99 6.87
C PHE A 74 45.98 -18.00 7.25
N SER A 75 45.68 -18.84 8.22
CA SER A 75 46.59 -19.93 8.63
C SER A 75 45.78 -21.19 8.93
N LEU A 76 45.85 -22.18 8.07
CA LEU A 76 45.01 -23.36 8.11
C LEU A 76 45.85 -24.65 8.08
N THR A 77 45.50 -25.64 8.88
CA THR A 77 46.15 -26.95 8.85
C THR A 77 45.51 -27.81 7.77
N VAL A 78 46.25 -28.12 6.71
CA VAL A 78 45.71 -28.77 5.52
C VAL A 78 46.54 -30.02 5.17
N PRO A 79 45.89 -31.14 4.81
CA PRO A 79 46.59 -32.31 4.21
C PRO A 79 47.14 -31.95 2.83
N VAL A 80 48.34 -32.40 2.50
CA VAL A 80 48.90 -32.24 1.15
C VAL A 80 48.02 -33.02 0.16
N GLY A 81 47.59 -32.35 -0.90
CA GLY A 81 46.64 -32.88 -1.90
C GLY A 81 45.17 -32.46 -1.65
N ALA A 82 44.84 -31.87 -0.53
CA ALA A 82 43.48 -31.41 -0.28
C ALA A 82 43.18 -30.12 -1.05
N THR A 83 41.90 -29.93 -1.41
CA THR A 83 41.41 -28.72 -2.07
C THR A 83 40.98 -27.70 -1.03
N ILE A 84 41.59 -26.52 -1.06
CA ILE A 84 41.19 -25.36 -0.28
C ILE A 84 40.19 -24.58 -1.11
N VAL A 85 39.06 -24.21 -0.51
CA VAL A 85 38.05 -23.34 -1.13
C VAL A 85 38.09 -22.02 -0.40
N VAL A 86 38.18 -20.94 -1.17
CA VAL A 86 38.06 -19.58 -0.68
C VAL A 86 36.79 -18.99 -1.25
N SER A 87 35.91 -18.53 -0.34
CA SER A 87 34.62 -17.95 -0.67
C SER A 87 34.44 -16.61 0.04
N PHE A 88 33.98 -15.62 -0.70
CA PHE A 88 33.62 -14.31 -0.14
C PHE A 88 32.45 -13.72 -0.90
N ILE A 89 31.59 -12.98 -0.21
CA ILE A 89 30.40 -12.38 -0.81
C ILE A 89 30.80 -11.38 -1.91
N GLY A 90 30.32 -11.62 -3.12
CA GLY A 90 30.67 -10.78 -4.29
C GLY A 90 31.82 -11.31 -5.13
N TYR A 91 32.40 -12.48 -4.80
CA TYR A 91 33.51 -13.08 -5.56
C TYR A 91 33.15 -14.50 -6.01
N GLU A 92 33.79 -15.00 -7.07
CA GLU A 92 33.69 -16.39 -7.45
C GLU A 92 34.47 -17.28 -6.46
N ASP A 93 33.86 -18.39 -6.04
CA ASP A 93 34.53 -19.33 -5.18
C ASP A 93 35.79 -19.90 -5.88
N LYS A 94 36.94 -19.72 -5.25
CA LYS A 94 38.24 -20.19 -5.79
C LYS A 94 38.65 -21.50 -5.14
N GLU A 95 38.82 -22.53 -5.93
CA GLU A 95 39.33 -23.82 -5.49
C GLU A 95 40.83 -23.95 -5.81
N VAL A 96 41.67 -24.24 -4.84
CA VAL A 96 43.13 -24.40 -4.96
C VAL A 96 43.54 -25.73 -4.37
N VAL A 97 44.19 -26.56 -5.12
CA VAL A 97 44.74 -27.81 -4.60
C VAL A 97 46.07 -27.53 -3.92
N TYR A 98 46.15 -27.82 -2.61
CA TYR A 98 47.35 -27.63 -1.82
C TYR A 98 48.42 -28.67 -2.14
N LYS A 99 49.53 -28.23 -2.73
CA LYS A 99 50.63 -29.14 -3.13
C LYS A 99 51.77 -29.18 -2.13
N GLY A 100 51.66 -28.45 -0.99
CA GLY A 100 52.67 -28.46 0.06
C GLY A 100 53.48 -27.17 0.16
N GLU A 101 53.10 -26.12 -0.56
CA GLU A 101 53.71 -24.78 -0.52
C GLU A 101 53.64 -24.19 0.89
N PRO A 102 54.71 -23.49 1.35
CA PRO A 102 54.70 -22.84 2.71
C PRO A 102 53.77 -21.66 2.80
N GLU A 103 53.50 -21.00 1.70
CA GLU A 103 52.63 -19.82 1.62
C GLU A 103 51.81 -19.88 0.33
N LEU A 104 50.52 -19.53 0.45
CA LEU A 104 49.61 -19.45 -0.69
C LEU A 104 49.12 -18.02 -0.92
N LYS A 105 49.26 -17.56 -2.15
CA LYS A 105 48.65 -16.32 -2.60
C LYS A 105 47.45 -16.65 -3.48
N ILE A 106 46.23 -16.33 -3.02
CA ILE A 106 44.99 -16.66 -3.69
C ILE A 106 44.30 -15.35 -4.10
N THR A 107 44.20 -15.13 -5.41
CA THR A 107 43.48 -13.96 -5.93
C THR A 107 42.05 -14.36 -6.26
N LEU A 108 41.10 -13.72 -5.61
CA LEU A 108 39.69 -13.83 -5.93
C LEU A 108 39.37 -12.93 -7.11
N THR A 109 38.56 -13.42 -8.01
CA THR A 109 37.99 -12.65 -9.11
C THR A 109 36.60 -12.19 -8.66
N GLU A 110 36.34 -10.91 -8.75
CA GLU A 110 34.99 -10.40 -8.47
C GLU A 110 34.00 -11.16 -9.35
N ASN A 111 32.98 -11.69 -8.71
CA ASN A 111 31.87 -12.27 -9.41
C ASN A 111 31.06 -11.11 -10.01
N VAL A 112 31.47 -10.65 -11.19
CA VAL A 112 30.77 -9.64 -12.00
C VAL A 112 29.50 -10.24 -12.61
N THR A 113 29.15 -11.46 -12.24
CA THR A 113 27.77 -11.90 -12.37
C THR A 113 26.99 -10.99 -11.45
N THR A 114 26.54 -9.87 -11.98
CA THR A 114 25.33 -9.20 -11.51
C THR A 114 24.41 -10.30 -11.08
N LEU A 115 24.16 -10.48 -9.78
CA LEU A 115 23.12 -11.36 -9.27
C LEU A 115 21.96 -11.13 -10.24
N GLU A 116 21.64 -12.15 -11.07
CA GLU A 116 20.63 -12.01 -12.10
C GLU A 116 19.36 -11.58 -11.37
N GLU A 117 19.11 -10.28 -11.33
CA GLU A 117 18.01 -9.72 -10.57
C GLU A 117 16.74 -10.33 -11.12
N VAL A 118 16.26 -11.35 -10.37
CA VAL A 118 15.03 -12.06 -10.70
C VAL A 118 13.89 -11.19 -10.26
N GLN A 119 13.01 -10.88 -11.16
CA GLN A 119 11.85 -10.06 -10.91
C GLN A 119 10.58 -10.89 -10.94
N VAL A 120 9.72 -10.66 -9.95
CA VAL A 120 8.38 -11.26 -9.95
C VAL A 120 7.55 -10.49 -10.97
N ILE A 121 7.07 -11.17 -11.98
CA ILE A 121 6.11 -10.66 -12.94
C ILE A 121 4.92 -11.60 -13.01
N ALA A 122 3.72 -11.03 -12.93
CA ALA A 122 2.47 -11.74 -13.05
C ALA A 122 2.49 -13.10 -12.30
N TYR A 123 2.46 -14.19 -12.99
CA TYR A 123 2.39 -15.55 -12.44
C TYR A 123 3.73 -16.30 -12.57
N GLY A 124 4.86 -15.60 -12.45
CA GLY A 124 6.18 -16.21 -12.54
C GLY A 124 7.31 -15.28 -12.16
N THR A 125 8.52 -15.82 -12.14
CA THR A 125 9.74 -15.06 -11.96
C THR A 125 10.51 -15.04 -13.29
N THR A 126 10.99 -13.89 -13.69
CA THR A 126 11.78 -13.70 -14.91
C THR A 126 13.01 -12.87 -14.59
N LYS A 127 14.10 -13.11 -15.32
CA LYS A 127 15.28 -12.25 -15.21
C LYS A 127 14.92 -10.83 -15.69
N LYS A 128 15.27 -9.82 -14.93
CA LYS A 128 14.99 -8.40 -15.29
C LYS A 128 15.46 -8.04 -16.68
N VAL A 129 16.57 -8.63 -17.11
CA VAL A 129 17.16 -8.44 -18.45
C VAL A 129 16.20 -8.87 -19.56
N THR A 130 15.44 -9.93 -19.39
CA THR A 130 14.53 -10.47 -20.43
C THR A 130 13.12 -9.89 -20.38
N VAL A 131 12.80 -9.02 -19.44
CA VAL A 131 11.49 -8.35 -19.37
C VAL A 131 11.38 -7.32 -20.48
N THR A 132 10.33 -7.38 -21.30
CA THR A 132 10.04 -6.45 -22.39
C THR A 132 9.00 -5.39 -22.01
N GLY A 133 8.20 -5.65 -20.99
CA GLY A 133 7.21 -4.71 -20.47
C GLY A 133 7.80 -3.60 -19.59
N ALA A 134 7.07 -2.48 -19.48
CA ALA A 134 7.42 -1.39 -18.57
C ALA A 134 7.05 -1.73 -17.12
N LEU A 135 8.06 -1.85 -16.28
CA LEU A 135 7.88 -2.13 -14.86
C LEU A 135 8.88 -1.35 -14.01
N SER A 136 8.51 -1.12 -12.77
CA SER A 136 9.41 -0.53 -11.76
C SER A 136 9.25 -1.29 -10.46
N SER A 137 10.35 -1.53 -9.76
CA SER A 137 10.33 -2.22 -8.47
C SER A 137 11.06 -1.45 -7.39
N MET A 138 10.64 -1.65 -6.15
CA MET A 138 11.26 -1.09 -4.95
C MET A 138 11.38 -2.17 -3.88
N LYS A 139 12.58 -2.33 -3.33
CA LYS A 139 12.84 -3.30 -2.27
C LYS A 139 12.43 -2.77 -0.90
N SER A 140 12.21 -3.69 0.03
CA SER A 140 11.84 -3.43 1.42
C SER A 140 12.76 -2.41 2.11
N ASP A 141 14.06 -2.49 1.90
CA ASP A 141 15.03 -1.59 2.55
C ASP A 141 14.81 -0.11 2.20
N GLU A 142 14.31 0.17 0.99
CA GLU A 142 13.97 1.53 0.58
C GLU A 142 12.63 2.00 1.14
N ILE A 143 11.68 1.07 1.33
CA ILE A 143 10.39 1.36 1.97
C ILE A 143 10.62 1.73 3.44
N MET A 144 11.44 0.96 4.15
CA MET A 144 11.73 1.15 5.57
C MET A 144 12.44 2.47 5.91
N LYS A 145 13.08 3.13 4.93
CA LYS A 145 13.67 4.46 5.13
C LYS A 145 12.63 5.57 5.38
N SER A 146 11.36 5.31 5.10
CA SER A 146 10.27 6.27 5.30
C SER A 146 9.40 5.82 6.49
N PRO A 147 9.45 6.51 7.63
CA PRO A 147 8.67 6.15 8.82
C PRO A 147 7.23 6.65 8.69
N VAL A 148 6.45 6.04 7.82
CA VAL A 148 5.05 6.39 7.54
C VAL A 148 4.09 5.29 7.99
N GLY A 149 2.86 5.66 8.35
CA GLY A 149 1.83 4.73 8.79
C GLY A 149 1.30 3.83 7.68
N SER A 150 1.22 4.35 6.46
CA SER A 150 0.78 3.65 5.26
C SER A 150 1.91 3.48 4.26
N ILE A 151 2.04 2.27 3.70
CA ILE A 151 3.06 1.98 2.68
C ILE A 151 2.82 2.80 1.40
N ALA A 152 1.57 3.13 1.07
CA ALA A 152 1.26 3.98 -0.08
C ALA A 152 1.97 5.33 -0.02
N ASN A 153 2.13 5.91 1.19
CA ASN A 153 2.84 7.16 1.40
C ASN A 153 4.36 7.01 1.20
N ALA A 154 4.92 5.82 1.51
CA ALA A 154 6.34 5.53 1.30
C ALA A 154 6.72 5.40 -0.18
N LEU A 155 5.76 5.12 -1.07
CA LEU A 155 5.98 4.96 -2.51
C LEU A 155 6.07 6.29 -3.26
N SER A 156 5.58 7.38 -2.66
CA SER A 156 5.54 8.71 -3.27
C SER A 156 6.92 9.17 -3.72
N GLY A 157 7.06 9.56 -5.00
CA GLY A 157 8.31 10.05 -5.57
C GLY A 157 9.42 9.01 -5.75
N LYS A 158 9.24 7.75 -5.28
CA LYS A 158 10.27 6.71 -5.37
C LYS A 158 10.11 5.78 -6.58
N ILE A 159 8.89 5.60 -7.05
CA ILE A 159 8.59 4.75 -8.20
C ILE A 159 8.19 5.63 -9.39
N PRO A 160 8.96 5.63 -10.50
CA PRO A 160 8.62 6.42 -11.68
C PRO A 160 7.27 5.97 -12.25
N GLY A 161 6.44 6.93 -12.67
CA GLY A 161 5.11 6.69 -13.22
C GLY A 161 4.05 6.34 -12.17
N LEU A 162 4.39 6.33 -10.87
CA LEU A 162 3.43 6.23 -9.79
C LEU A 162 3.27 7.60 -9.13
N SER A 163 2.05 8.12 -9.12
CA SER A 163 1.68 9.32 -8.37
C SER A 163 0.82 8.92 -7.17
N SER A 164 0.96 9.65 -6.08
CA SER A 164 0.20 9.44 -4.86
C SER A 164 -0.33 10.76 -4.33
N VAL A 165 -1.57 10.75 -3.85
CA VAL A 165 -2.23 11.91 -3.24
C VAL A 165 -2.71 11.51 -1.86
N GLN A 166 -2.09 12.08 -0.84
CA GLN A 166 -2.54 11.93 0.54
C GLN A 166 -3.53 13.05 0.87
N SER A 167 -4.79 12.70 1.04
CA SER A 167 -5.86 13.66 1.34
C SER A 167 -6.09 13.88 2.83
N SER A 168 -5.51 13.05 3.69
CA SER A 168 -5.68 13.11 5.14
C SER A 168 -4.40 12.66 5.85
N GLY A 169 -4.09 13.30 6.98
CA GLY A 169 -3.05 12.85 7.93
C GLY A 169 -3.66 12.25 9.21
N GLN A 170 -4.95 11.92 9.18
CA GLN A 170 -5.65 11.35 10.35
C GLN A 170 -5.10 9.96 10.67
N PRO A 171 -4.77 9.67 11.94
CA PRO A 171 -4.31 8.34 12.34
C PRO A 171 -5.24 7.22 11.87
N GLY A 172 -4.65 6.23 11.15
CA GLY A 172 -5.38 5.09 10.59
C GLY A 172 -6.35 5.42 9.45
N ALA A 173 -6.26 6.64 8.88
CA ALA A 173 -6.96 7.09 7.68
C ALA A 173 -6.07 8.03 6.85
N ASP A 174 -4.78 7.76 6.84
CA ASP A 174 -3.71 8.51 6.18
C ASP A 174 -3.22 7.85 4.89
N ASP A 175 -3.94 6.84 4.40
CA ASP A 175 -3.61 6.14 3.17
C ASP A 175 -3.67 7.09 1.97
N ALA A 176 -2.57 7.16 1.19
CA ALA A 176 -2.56 7.88 -0.07
C ALA A 176 -3.28 7.08 -1.17
N THR A 177 -4.07 7.78 -1.97
CA THR A 177 -4.58 7.23 -3.23
C THR A 177 -3.44 7.21 -4.25
N ILE A 178 -3.19 6.05 -4.83
CA ILE A 178 -2.13 5.87 -5.83
C ILE A 178 -2.71 5.73 -7.22
N TYR A 179 -1.98 6.28 -8.20
CA TYR A 179 -2.31 6.20 -9.62
C TYR A 179 -1.06 5.78 -10.40
N VAL A 180 -1.25 4.96 -11.43
CA VAL A 180 -0.17 4.56 -12.35
C VAL A 180 -0.37 5.29 -13.66
N ARG A 181 0.61 6.15 -14.05
CA ARG A 181 0.58 6.97 -15.26
C ARG A 181 -0.64 7.91 -15.33
N GLY A 182 -1.03 8.47 -14.17
CA GLY A 182 -2.11 9.44 -14.07
C GLY A 182 -3.50 8.84 -13.90
N VAL A 183 -4.50 9.72 -14.05
CA VAL A 183 -5.92 9.38 -13.88
C VAL A 183 -6.46 8.89 -15.22
N GLY A 184 -6.79 7.61 -15.31
CA GLY A 184 -7.26 6.97 -16.54
C GLY A 184 -8.78 6.93 -16.69
N SER A 185 -9.56 7.27 -15.67
CA SER A 185 -11.02 7.26 -15.72
C SER A 185 -11.62 8.63 -15.43
N LEU A 186 -12.81 8.91 -15.97
CA LEU A 186 -13.57 10.15 -15.74
C LEU A 186 -14.21 10.22 -14.35
N THR A 187 -14.17 9.14 -13.61
CA THR A 187 -14.82 9.03 -12.31
C THR A 187 -13.78 8.91 -11.21
N GLU A 188 -13.90 9.78 -10.22
CA GLU A 188 -13.04 9.77 -9.03
C GLU A 188 -13.10 8.40 -8.33
N GLY A 189 -11.94 7.90 -7.92
CA GLY A 189 -11.81 6.60 -7.24
C GLY A 189 -11.70 5.37 -8.15
N LEU A 190 -12.03 5.47 -9.45
CA LEU A 190 -11.96 4.32 -10.38
C LEU A 190 -10.64 4.19 -11.14
N SER A 191 -9.69 5.08 -10.93
CA SER A 191 -8.37 5.05 -11.55
C SER A 191 -7.31 4.36 -10.69
N ALA A 192 -7.69 3.77 -9.56
CA ALA A 192 -6.77 3.04 -8.70
C ALA A 192 -6.27 1.77 -9.41
N PRO A 193 -4.97 1.43 -9.25
CA PRO A 193 -4.42 0.21 -9.81
C PRO A 193 -4.94 -1.04 -9.07
N LEU A 194 -4.88 -2.18 -9.74
CA LEU A 194 -5.11 -3.47 -9.09
C LEU A 194 -3.98 -3.75 -8.09
N MET A 195 -4.32 -4.03 -6.85
CA MET A 195 -3.36 -4.33 -5.78
C MET A 195 -3.36 -5.83 -5.49
N LEU A 196 -2.19 -6.44 -5.60
CA LEU A 196 -2.01 -7.87 -5.36
C LEU A 196 -0.94 -8.09 -4.30
N VAL A 197 -1.26 -8.89 -3.29
CA VAL A 197 -0.29 -9.38 -2.30
C VAL A 197 -0.12 -10.88 -2.52
N ASP A 198 1.08 -11.30 -2.84
CA ASP A 198 1.40 -12.67 -3.24
C ASP A 198 0.47 -13.21 -4.35
N GLY A 199 0.06 -12.33 -5.29
CA GLY A 199 -0.81 -12.63 -6.42
C GLY A 199 -2.30 -12.76 -6.11
N VAL A 200 -2.75 -12.38 -4.90
CA VAL A 200 -4.16 -12.33 -4.51
C VAL A 200 -4.57 -10.87 -4.30
N GLU A 201 -5.75 -10.49 -4.78
CA GLU A 201 -6.27 -9.12 -4.62
C GLU A 201 -6.49 -8.77 -3.16
N ARG A 202 -5.69 -7.84 -2.66
CA ARG A 202 -5.68 -7.35 -1.27
C ARG A 202 -5.08 -5.96 -1.21
N SER A 203 -5.57 -5.12 -0.29
CA SER A 203 -4.90 -3.88 0.05
C SER A 203 -3.56 -4.17 0.76
N PHE A 204 -2.50 -3.49 0.34
CA PHE A 204 -1.18 -3.57 0.94
C PHE A 204 -0.85 -2.36 1.84
N TYR A 205 -1.69 -1.34 1.88
CA TYR A 205 -1.42 -0.06 2.55
C TYR A 205 -1.01 -0.21 4.01
N GLN A 206 -1.63 -1.13 4.70
CA GLN A 206 -1.44 -1.35 6.14
C GLN A 206 -0.66 -2.64 6.45
N LEU A 207 0.09 -3.21 5.49
CA LEU A 207 1.09 -4.23 5.78
C LEU A 207 2.24 -3.64 6.59
N ASP A 208 2.98 -4.48 7.29
CA ASP A 208 4.24 -4.04 7.90
C ASP A 208 5.33 -4.02 6.81
N PRO A 209 6.10 -2.92 6.64
CA PRO A 209 7.22 -2.88 5.69
C PRO A 209 8.21 -4.03 5.85
N ASN A 210 8.39 -4.54 7.08
CA ASN A 210 9.29 -5.66 7.36
C ASN A 210 8.79 -7.01 6.85
N GLU A 211 7.49 -7.14 6.50
CA GLU A 211 6.92 -8.33 5.89
C GLU A 211 7.14 -8.38 4.37
N ILE A 212 7.48 -7.25 3.75
CA ILE A 212 7.59 -7.09 2.31
C ILE A 212 8.98 -7.43 1.83
N GLU A 213 9.11 -8.16 0.73
CA GLU A 213 10.36 -8.39 0.01
C GLU A 213 10.55 -7.30 -1.05
N ASP A 214 9.55 -7.15 -1.94
CA ASP A 214 9.54 -6.11 -2.95
C ASP A 214 8.13 -5.63 -3.32
N ILE A 215 8.05 -4.44 -3.92
CA ILE A 215 6.85 -3.91 -4.57
C ILE A 215 7.19 -3.64 -6.02
N THR A 216 6.49 -4.31 -6.94
CA THR A 216 6.64 -4.13 -8.38
C THR A 216 5.39 -3.50 -8.97
N VAL A 217 5.54 -2.44 -9.76
CA VAL A 217 4.47 -1.76 -10.47
C VAL A 217 4.54 -2.08 -11.96
N LEU A 218 3.49 -2.72 -12.48
CA LEU A 218 3.31 -3.05 -13.89
C LEU A 218 2.49 -1.94 -14.55
N LYS A 219 3.03 -1.34 -15.64
CA LYS A 219 2.48 -0.09 -16.17
C LYS A 219 1.92 -0.19 -17.58
N ASP A 220 2.39 -1.15 -18.37
CA ASP A 220 1.95 -1.33 -19.76
C ASP A 220 1.02 -2.53 -19.96
N ALA A 221 0.42 -2.62 -21.15
CA ALA A 221 -0.53 -3.68 -21.44
C ALA A 221 0.13 -5.06 -21.46
N SER A 222 1.36 -5.23 -21.96
CA SER A 222 2.00 -6.54 -22.04
C SER A 222 2.25 -7.15 -20.66
N ALA A 223 2.61 -6.33 -19.68
CA ALA A 223 2.81 -6.76 -18.31
C ALA A 223 1.48 -6.97 -17.56
N THR A 224 0.42 -6.22 -17.90
CA THR A 224 -0.86 -6.24 -17.17
C THR A 224 -1.94 -7.12 -17.79
N ALA A 225 -1.83 -7.49 -19.09
CA ALA A 225 -2.85 -8.29 -19.79
C ALA A 225 -3.13 -9.66 -19.16
N VAL A 226 -2.16 -10.25 -18.50
CA VAL A 226 -2.31 -11.49 -17.73
C VAL A 226 -3.25 -11.35 -16.52
N PHE A 227 -3.52 -10.12 -16.07
CA PHE A 227 -4.52 -9.81 -15.03
C PHE A 227 -5.87 -9.41 -15.64
N GLY A 228 -5.95 -9.45 -16.96
CA GLY A 228 -7.14 -9.18 -17.74
C GLY A 228 -7.67 -7.76 -17.52
N VAL A 229 -8.97 -7.65 -17.43
CA VAL A 229 -9.70 -6.38 -17.26
C VAL A 229 -9.32 -5.60 -16.01
N ARG A 230 -8.83 -6.26 -14.99
CA ARG A 230 -8.46 -5.60 -13.72
C ARG A 230 -7.13 -4.85 -13.79
N GLY A 231 -6.30 -5.14 -14.82
CA GLY A 231 -5.02 -4.49 -15.07
C GLY A 231 -5.09 -3.18 -15.83
N ALA A 232 -6.28 -2.67 -16.18
CA ALA A 232 -6.45 -1.48 -17.01
C ALA A 232 -5.78 -0.22 -16.42
N ASN A 233 -5.79 -0.05 -15.10
CA ASN A 233 -5.19 1.08 -14.40
C ASN A 233 -3.76 0.79 -13.89
N GLY A 234 -3.11 -0.24 -14.41
CA GLY A 234 -1.84 -0.75 -13.88
C GLY A 234 -2.05 -1.75 -12.73
N VAL A 235 -0.97 -2.41 -12.34
CA VAL A 235 -0.99 -3.41 -11.27
C VAL A 235 0.16 -3.17 -10.32
N VAL A 236 -0.12 -3.21 -9.02
CA VAL A 236 0.88 -3.16 -7.95
C VAL A 236 0.98 -4.54 -7.35
N LEU A 237 2.12 -5.19 -7.57
CA LEU A 237 2.45 -6.50 -7.02
C LEU A 237 3.28 -6.32 -5.76
N VAL A 238 2.82 -6.85 -4.64
CA VAL A 238 3.57 -6.90 -3.39
C VAL A 238 3.95 -8.34 -3.13
N THR A 239 5.25 -8.59 -3.02
CA THR A 239 5.79 -9.91 -2.67
C THR A 239 6.19 -9.88 -1.21
N THR A 240 5.76 -10.88 -0.44
CA THR A 240 6.10 -10.98 0.97
C THR A 240 7.35 -11.82 1.20
N LYS A 241 8.09 -11.53 2.28
CA LYS A 241 9.32 -12.25 2.64
C LYS A 241 9.06 -13.73 2.89
N ARG A 242 10.02 -14.54 2.49
CA ARG A 242 10.01 -16.01 2.66
C ARG A 242 11.26 -16.50 3.38
N GLY A 243 11.17 -17.69 3.94
CA GLY A 243 12.31 -18.35 4.54
C GLY A 243 13.34 -18.81 3.48
N GLN A 244 14.58 -18.88 3.90
CA GLN A 244 15.69 -19.42 3.11
C GLN A 244 16.31 -20.62 3.85
N GLU A 245 16.97 -21.51 3.12
CA GLU A 245 17.75 -22.60 3.73
C GLU A 245 18.87 -21.99 4.59
N GLY A 246 18.98 -22.47 5.82
CA GLY A 246 19.99 -22.00 6.77
C GLY A 246 19.49 -21.95 8.22
N LYS A 247 20.39 -21.56 9.11
CA LYS A 247 20.08 -21.37 10.53
C LYS A 247 19.01 -20.27 10.69
N ALA A 248 18.21 -20.38 11.73
CA ALA A 248 17.23 -19.36 12.08
C ALA A 248 17.90 -17.99 12.27
N LYS A 249 17.41 -17.00 11.54
CA LYS A 249 17.79 -15.60 11.67
C LYS A 249 16.66 -14.88 12.41
N ILE A 250 16.97 -14.25 13.51
CA ILE A 250 16.05 -13.44 14.29
C ILE A 250 16.42 -11.97 14.08
N SER A 251 15.45 -11.14 13.78
CA SER A 251 15.62 -9.69 13.68
C SER A 251 14.54 -8.97 14.48
N PHE A 252 14.96 -7.93 15.17
CA PHE A 252 14.10 -7.01 15.87
C PHE A 252 14.40 -5.60 15.39
N SER A 253 13.38 -4.86 15.00
CA SER A 253 13.49 -3.45 14.62
C SER A 253 12.51 -2.62 15.41
N THR A 254 12.92 -1.41 15.75
CA THR A 254 12.09 -0.42 16.42
C THR A 254 12.36 0.95 15.81
N SER A 255 11.31 1.72 15.61
CA SER A 255 11.40 3.09 15.18
C SER A 255 10.41 3.96 15.94
N MET A 256 10.80 5.22 16.14
CA MET A 256 9.97 6.26 16.72
C MET A 256 10.06 7.49 15.81
N ALA A 257 8.93 8.11 15.53
CA ALA A 257 8.85 9.30 14.73
C ALA A 257 8.00 10.38 15.44
N LEU A 258 8.41 11.63 15.28
CA LEU A 258 7.61 12.80 15.65
C LEU A 258 6.90 13.30 14.40
N GLN A 259 5.60 13.43 14.51
CA GLN A 259 4.75 14.01 13.47
C GLN A 259 4.50 15.48 13.81
N LEU A 260 4.61 16.32 12.80
CA LEU A 260 4.32 17.75 12.89
C LEU A 260 3.30 18.12 11.79
N PRO A 261 2.40 19.08 12.06
CA PRO A 261 1.58 19.64 11.01
C PRO A 261 2.48 20.34 9.97
N THR A 262 2.22 20.10 8.69
CA THR A 262 2.99 20.75 7.60
C THR A 262 2.76 22.23 7.53
N ARG A 263 1.55 22.66 7.87
CA ARG A 263 1.16 24.08 7.92
C ARG A 263 -0.05 24.23 8.85
N ILE A 264 -0.01 25.22 9.71
CA ILE A 264 -1.16 25.73 10.46
C ILE A 264 -1.36 27.16 9.96
N PRO A 265 -2.58 27.54 9.49
CA PRO A 265 -2.88 28.93 9.15
C PRO A 265 -2.77 29.82 10.39
N GLU A 266 -2.28 31.02 10.19
CA GLU A 266 -2.33 32.08 11.18
C GLU A 266 -3.66 32.84 11.01
N PHE A 267 -4.31 33.12 12.12
CA PHE A 267 -5.58 33.83 12.14
C PHE A 267 -5.40 35.22 12.79
N ALA A 268 -6.25 36.16 12.41
CA ALA A 268 -6.30 37.49 13.03
C ALA A 268 -6.71 37.35 14.49
N ASN A 269 -6.15 38.19 15.35
CA ASN A 269 -6.62 38.38 16.72
C ASN A 269 -7.98 39.07 16.74
N SER A 270 -8.62 39.16 17.90
CA SER A 270 -9.97 39.73 18.04
C SER A 270 -10.07 41.20 17.64
N TYR A 271 -9.04 41.99 17.94
CA TYR A 271 -8.98 43.38 17.56
C TYR A 271 -8.90 43.62 16.07
N ASP A 272 -7.96 42.91 15.41
CA ASP A 272 -7.77 43.00 13.96
C ASP A 272 -8.99 42.47 13.20
N TYR A 273 -9.58 41.36 13.67
CA TYR A 273 -10.79 40.79 13.10
C TYR A 273 -11.94 41.77 13.19
N ALA A 274 -12.22 42.27 14.39
CA ALA A 274 -13.35 43.19 14.64
C ALA A 274 -13.19 44.52 13.88
N THR A 275 -11.98 45.07 13.85
CA THR A 275 -11.67 46.31 13.11
C THR A 275 -11.87 46.10 11.61
N THR A 276 -11.37 44.98 11.07
CA THR A 276 -11.51 44.67 9.64
C THR A 276 -12.96 44.44 9.26
N TYR A 277 -13.73 43.79 10.14
CA TYR A 277 -15.17 43.57 9.92
C TYR A 277 -15.97 44.87 9.91
N ASN A 278 -15.74 45.74 10.89
CA ASN A 278 -16.35 47.05 10.93
C ASN A 278 -16.01 47.90 9.68
N ASN A 279 -14.73 47.85 9.25
CA ASN A 279 -14.30 48.52 8.02
C ASN A 279 -15.02 48.00 6.76
N ALA A 280 -15.29 46.70 6.69
CA ALA A 280 -16.07 46.12 5.61
C ALA A 280 -17.53 46.61 5.65
N GLN A 281 -18.15 46.61 6.83
CA GLN A 281 -19.52 47.14 7.01
C GLN A 281 -19.64 48.61 6.62
N LEU A 282 -18.70 49.48 7.00
CA LEU A 282 -18.67 50.88 6.59
C LEU A 282 -18.59 51.01 5.06
N ARG A 283 -17.78 50.19 4.40
CA ARG A 283 -17.71 50.18 2.93
C ARG A 283 -19.02 49.72 2.28
N ASP A 284 -19.77 48.84 2.95
CA ASP A 284 -21.08 48.37 2.52
C ASP A 284 -22.19 49.39 2.85
N GLY A 285 -21.87 50.56 3.42
CA GLY A 285 -22.79 51.63 3.74
C GLY A 285 -23.55 51.46 5.05
N VAL A 286 -23.09 50.62 5.96
CA VAL A 286 -23.65 50.49 7.32
C VAL A 286 -23.25 51.73 8.13
N ALA A 287 -24.22 52.36 8.77
CA ALA A 287 -23.97 53.50 9.64
C ALA A 287 -23.14 53.11 10.89
N GLU A 288 -22.31 54.04 11.38
CA GLU A 288 -21.38 53.78 12.48
C GLU A 288 -22.08 53.22 13.74
N GLU A 289 -23.27 53.74 14.10
CA GLU A 289 -24.07 53.28 15.23
C GLU A 289 -24.57 51.83 15.08
N ASN A 290 -24.56 51.28 13.83
CA ASN A 290 -25.04 49.94 13.54
C ASN A 290 -23.91 48.94 13.30
N LEU A 291 -22.66 49.34 13.45
CA LEU A 291 -21.52 48.47 13.34
C LEU A 291 -21.58 47.28 14.32
N ALA A 292 -21.01 46.16 13.92
CA ALA A 292 -21.04 44.93 14.71
C ALA A 292 -20.29 45.09 16.04
N PHE A 293 -19.21 45.86 16.05
CA PHE A 293 -18.35 46.06 17.22
C PHE A 293 -18.30 47.53 17.56
N SER A 294 -18.70 47.86 18.80
CA SER A 294 -18.63 49.24 19.28
C SER A 294 -17.19 49.69 19.57
N PRO A 295 -16.92 51.04 19.67
CA PRO A 295 -15.59 51.51 20.06
C PRO A 295 -15.08 50.93 21.39
N GLU A 296 -15.98 50.76 22.37
CA GLU A 296 -15.66 50.15 23.67
C GLU A 296 -15.22 48.70 23.53
N MET A 297 -15.88 47.90 22.65
CA MET A 297 -15.50 46.52 22.35
C MET A 297 -14.12 46.47 21.69
N LEU A 298 -13.86 47.36 20.72
CA LEU A 298 -12.55 47.42 20.06
C LEU A 298 -11.45 47.77 21.06
N GLU A 299 -11.70 48.73 21.97
CA GLU A 299 -10.73 49.06 23.00
C GLU A 299 -10.53 47.93 23.99
N ALA A 300 -11.59 47.20 24.36
CA ALA A 300 -11.50 46.05 25.23
C ALA A 300 -10.65 44.94 24.59
N PHE A 301 -10.80 44.63 23.28
CA PHE A 301 -9.95 43.71 22.56
C PHE A 301 -8.48 44.17 22.51
N ARG A 302 -8.26 45.46 22.25
CA ARG A 302 -6.91 46.05 22.17
C ARG A 302 -6.15 45.97 23.48
N THR A 303 -6.86 46.22 24.59
CA THR A 303 -6.29 46.25 25.94
C THR A 303 -6.37 44.91 26.66
N HIS A 304 -7.02 43.90 26.08
CA HIS A 304 -7.35 42.64 26.70
C HIS A 304 -8.09 42.75 28.03
N SER A 305 -8.94 43.80 28.18
CA SER A 305 -9.76 43.97 29.36
C SER A 305 -10.93 42.99 29.35
N ASN A 306 -11.30 42.43 30.53
CA ASN A 306 -12.35 41.45 30.69
C ASN A 306 -12.22 40.23 29.71
N PRO A 307 -11.12 39.47 29.75
CA PRO A 307 -10.83 38.41 28.72
C PRO A 307 -11.84 37.27 28.72
N LEU A 308 -12.68 37.11 29.73
CA LEU A 308 -13.78 36.17 29.74
C LEU A 308 -14.95 36.60 28.85
N ILE A 309 -15.09 37.88 28.58
CA ILE A 309 -16.14 38.51 27.76
C ILE A 309 -15.55 38.89 26.38
N TYR A 310 -14.48 39.67 26.41
CA TYR A 310 -13.78 40.15 25.22
C TYR A 310 -12.54 39.27 24.98
N SER A 311 -12.81 38.00 24.69
CA SER A 311 -11.78 36.99 24.50
C SER A 311 -10.97 37.21 23.22
N ASP A 312 -9.73 36.73 23.25
CA ASP A 312 -8.83 36.67 22.08
C ASP A 312 -8.17 35.27 22.03
N THR A 313 -8.94 34.32 21.58
CA THR A 313 -8.60 32.91 21.68
C THR A 313 -8.02 32.40 20.37
N ASP A 314 -6.77 31.90 20.42
CA ASP A 314 -6.21 31.07 19.34
C ASP A 314 -6.77 29.66 19.43
N TRP A 315 -7.79 29.38 18.63
CA TRP A 315 -8.45 28.07 18.55
C TRP A 315 -7.53 26.99 18.01
N THR A 316 -6.55 27.34 17.18
CA THR A 316 -5.59 26.36 16.66
C THR A 316 -4.63 25.92 17.76
N ASP A 317 -4.07 26.84 18.53
CA ASP A 317 -3.23 26.48 19.69
C ASP A 317 -4.03 25.78 20.79
N MET A 318 -5.31 26.16 20.99
CA MET A 318 -6.16 25.50 21.98
C MET A 318 -6.44 24.04 21.64
N LEU A 319 -6.62 23.68 20.37
CA LEU A 319 -7.11 22.36 19.95
C LEU A 319 -6.07 21.48 19.26
N ILE A 320 -5.00 22.07 18.70
CA ILE A 320 -4.00 21.33 17.91
C ILE A 320 -2.68 21.27 18.69
N ARG A 321 -2.06 20.10 18.69
CA ARG A 321 -0.71 19.88 19.24
C ARG A 321 0.33 20.25 18.20
N LYS A 322 1.46 20.73 18.64
CA LYS A 322 2.63 20.97 17.78
C LYS A 322 3.28 19.67 17.30
N THR A 323 3.15 18.61 18.09
CA THR A 323 3.75 17.29 17.77
C THR A 323 2.86 16.14 18.22
N ALA A 324 2.93 15.03 17.50
CA ALA A 324 2.38 13.74 17.89
C ALA A 324 3.44 12.64 17.73
N VAL A 325 3.30 11.53 18.44
CA VAL A 325 4.26 10.42 18.45
C VAL A 325 3.71 9.26 17.63
N GLN A 326 4.60 8.65 16.86
CA GLN A 326 4.37 7.40 16.16
C GLN A 326 5.47 6.42 16.54
N THR A 327 5.11 5.16 16.81
CA THR A 327 6.10 4.10 17.06
C THR A 327 5.79 2.86 16.23
N GLN A 328 6.85 2.16 15.85
CA GLN A 328 6.74 0.88 15.16
C GLN A 328 7.77 -0.09 15.72
N HIS A 329 7.32 -1.28 16.06
CA HIS A 329 8.14 -2.37 16.57
C HIS A 329 7.85 -3.62 15.75
N ASN A 330 8.90 -4.31 15.31
CA ASN A 330 8.75 -5.50 14.51
C ASN A 330 9.71 -6.59 14.97
N PHE A 331 9.22 -7.82 15.02
CA PHE A 331 9.97 -9.03 15.33
C PHE A 331 9.80 -10.03 14.21
N ASN A 332 10.92 -10.47 13.61
CA ASN A 332 10.91 -11.46 12.54
C ASN A 332 11.80 -12.64 12.88
N ILE A 333 11.39 -13.81 12.44
CA ILE A 333 12.20 -15.02 12.43
C ILE A 333 12.10 -15.69 11.06
N SER A 334 13.22 -16.03 10.47
CA SER A 334 13.30 -16.74 9.20
C SER A 334 14.37 -17.80 9.21
N GLY A 335 14.15 -18.88 8.48
CA GLY A 335 15.12 -19.97 8.39
C GLY A 335 14.55 -21.15 7.63
N GLY A 336 15.27 -22.28 7.68
CA GLY A 336 14.75 -23.50 7.11
C GLY A 336 15.79 -24.55 6.78
N SER A 337 15.30 -25.71 6.42
CA SER A 337 16.05 -26.82 5.86
C SER A 337 15.80 -26.89 4.35
N LYS A 338 16.46 -27.87 3.67
CA LYS A 338 16.16 -28.17 2.26
C LYS A 338 14.70 -28.50 1.97
N ARG A 339 13.94 -29.00 2.97
CA ARG A 339 12.55 -29.41 2.79
C ARG A 339 11.55 -28.41 3.28
N VAL A 340 11.86 -27.64 4.33
CA VAL A 340 10.93 -26.70 4.95
C VAL A 340 11.64 -25.38 5.17
N ARG A 341 11.10 -24.30 4.62
CA ARG A 341 11.57 -22.93 4.80
C ARG A 341 10.43 -22.12 5.38
N TYR A 342 10.72 -21.24 6.32
CA TYR A 342 9.72 -20.47 7.04
C TYR A 342 10.16 -19.04 7.28
N PHE A 343 9.18 -18.15 7.25
CA PHE A 343 9.28 -16.76 7.71
C PHE A 343 8.08 -16.48 8.61
N ALA A 344 8.32 -15.88 9.78
CA ALA A 344 7.28 -15.40 10.65
C ALA A 344 7.58 -13.96 11.08
N SER A 345 6.55 -13.14 11.20
CA SER A 345 6.62 -11.71 11.56
C SER A 345 5.51 -11.35 12.52
N LEU A 346 5.86 -10.50 13.50
CA LEU A 346 4.91 -9.80 14.37
C LEU A 346 5.28 -8.32 14.37
N GLY A 347 4.33 -7.47 14.05
CA GLY A 347 4.49 -6.01 14.00
C GLY A 347 3.49 -5.30 14.92
N VAL A 348 3.95 -4.25 15.59
CA VAL A 348 3.12 -3.35 16.40
C VAL A 348 3.38 -1.93 15.94
N PHE A 349 2.33 -1.24 15.55
CA PHE A 349 2.37 0.15 15.14
C PHE A 349 1.40 0.97 15.99
N THR A 350 1.85 2.10 16.52
CA THR A 350 0.99 3.05 17.24
C THR A 350 1.18 4.45 16.69
N GLN A 351 0.08 5.20 16.60
CA GLN A 351 0.08 6.57 16.09
C GLN A 351 -0.91 7.40 16.89
N ASP A 352 -0.42 8.50 17.47
CA ASP A 352 -1.25 9.50 18.13
C ASP A 352 -1.66 10.60 17.13
N GLY A 353 -2.80 11.25 17.39
CA GLY A 353 -3.24 12.38 16.58
C GLY A 353 -2.73 13.73 17.05
N LEU A 354 -2.79 14.72 16.17
CA LEU A 354 -2.38 16.11 16.44
C LEU A 354 -3.42 16.91 17.21
N PHE A 355 -4.67 16.44 17.36
CA PHE A 355 -5.65 17.13 18.23
C PHE A 355 -5.33 16.89 19.69
N LYS A 356 -5.44 17.96 20.50
CA LYS A 356 -5.30 17.85 21.96
C LYS A 356 -6.39 16.95 22.52
N THR A 357 -6.02 16.16 23.50
CA THR A 357 -6.93 15.23 24.15
C THR A 357 -7.46 15.85 25.42
N PHE A 358 -8.76 15.93 25.54
CA PHE A 358 -9.42 16.39 26.75
C PHE A 358 -9.99 15.19 27.51
N ASP A 359 -9.81 15.20 28.82
CA ASP A 359 -10.45 14.23 29.70
C ASP A 359 -11.81 14.78 30.12
N THR A 360 -12.84 14.31 29.43
CA THR A 360 -14.22 14.64 29.75
C THR A 360 -14.94 13.34 30.08
N HIS A 361 -15.78 13.35 31.12
CA HIS A 361 -16.50 12.15 31.58
C HIS A 361 -15.60 10.98 32.02
N GLY A 362 -14.35 11.22 32.45
CA GLY A 362 -13.37 10.21 32.78
C GLY A 362 -12.82 9.42 31.58
N HIS A 363 -12.98 9.96 30.38
CA HIS A 363 -12.49 9.34 29.13
C HIS A 363 -11.72 10.34 28.28
N LYS A 364 -10.53 9.92 27.83
CA LYS A 364 -9.74 10.67 26.86
C LYS A 364 -10.33 10.55 25.46
N THR A 365 -10.58 11.67 24.79
CA THR A 365 -11.31 11.73 23.50
C THR A 365 -10.39 11.98 22.29
N GLY A 366 -9.08 11.84 22.40
CA GLY A 366 -8.15 12.10 21.28
C GLY A 366 -8.14 11.02 20.21
N PHE A 367 -7.51 11.36 19.07
CA PHE A 367 -7.21 10.39 18.02
C PHE A 367 -6.09 9.46 18.47
N LYS A 368 -6.30 8.16 18.27
CA LYS A 368 -5.30 7.13 18.46
C LYS A 368 -5.53 5.97 17.50
N TYR A 369 -4.45 5.43 16.98
CA TYR A 369 -4.48 4.27 16.09
C TYR A 369 -3.43 3.26 16.54
N ASN A 370 -3.86 2.01 16.72
CA ASN A 370 -3.01 0.87 17.01
C ASN A 370 -3.21 -0.18 15.92
N ARG A 371 -2.12 -0.76 15.41
CA ARG A 371 -2.16 -1.83 14.43
C ARG A 371 -1.20 -2.94 14.84
N TYR A 372 -1.70 -4.15 14.80
CA TYR A 372 -0.95 -5.38 15.08
C TYR A 372 -0.96 -6.22 13.81
N ASN A 373 0.20 -6.38 13.18
CA ASN A 373 0.39 -7.21 12.01
C ASN A 373 0.96 -8.57 12.43
N TYR A 374 0.55 -9.63 11.74
CA TYR A 374 1.14 -10.94 11.89
C TYR A 374 1.20 -11.64 10.54
N ARG A 375 2.29 -12.41 10.32
CA ARG A 375 2.49 -13.19 9.10
C ARG A 375 3.28 -14.45 9.38
N VAL A 376 2.89 -15.54 8.72
CA VAL A 376 3.65 -16.79 8.65
C VAL A 376 3.61 -17.27 7.22
N ASN A 377 4.77 -17.38 6.58
CA ASN A 377 4.94 -17.96 5.25
C ASN A 377 5.79 -19.23 5.39
N MET A 378 5.28 -20.34 4.88
CA MET A 378 5.95 -21.63 4.93
C MET A 378 5.97 -22.28 3.55
N ASP A 379 7.16 -22.67 3.10
CA ASP A 379 7.39 -23.42 1.87
C ASP A 379 7.86 -24.83 2.22
N VAL A 380 7.17 -25.85 1.71
CA VAL A 380 7.42 -27.25 2.01
C VAL A 380 7.65 -28.02 0.71
N ASP A 381 8.83 -28.61 0.53
CA ASP A 381 9.10 -29.54 -0.54
C ASP A 381 8.67 -30.97 -0.08
N VAL A 382 7.41 -31.33 -0.40
CA VAL A 382 6.76 -32.56 0.01
C VAL A 382 7.46 -33.75 -0.64
N THR A 383 7.76 -33.62 -1.95
CA THR A 383 8.57 -34.61 -2.71
C THR A 383 9.59 -33.83 -3.56
N LYS A 384 10.38 -34.53 -4.36
CA LYS A 384 11.30 -33.89 -5.33
C LYS A 384 10.56 -33.14 -6.45
N THR A 385 9.31 -33.48 -6.67
CA THR A 385 8.46 -32.93 -7.74
C THR A 385 7.27 -32.12 -7.24
N THR A 386 6.92 -32.23 -5.96
CA THR A 386 5.76 -31.60 -5.36
C THR A 386 6.21 -30.62 -4.30
N SER A 387 5.82 -29.35 -4.43
CA SER A 387 6.02 -28.34 -3.38
C SER A 387 4.69 -27.68 -2.98
N MET A 388 4.59 -27.32 -1.73
CA MET A 388 3.43 -26.69 -1.11
C MET A 388 3.87 -25.39 -0.44
N LYS A 389 3.03 -24.34 -0.56
CA LYS A 389 3.24 -23.09 0.15
C LYS A 389 1.98 -22.77 0.95
N ILE A 390 2.17 -22.35 2.20
CA ILE A 390 1.12 -21.92 3.10
C ILE A 390 1.47 -20.52 3.56
N ASN A 391 0.57 -19.57 3.34
CA ASN A 391 0.72 -18.21 3.82
C ASN A 391 -0.47 -17.90 4.71
N LEU A 392 -0.19 -17.49 5.93
CA LEU A 392 -1.17 -16.94 6.87
C LEU A 392 -0.72 -15.53 7.21
N GLY A 393 -1.58 -14.57 7.06
CA GLY A 393 -1.28 -13.20 7.43
C GLY A 393 -2.53 -12.45 7.85
N GLY A 394 -2.35 -11.35 8.51
CA GLY A 394 -3.47 -10.52 8.89
C GLY A 394 -3.07 -9.34 9.74
N ARG A 395 -4.09 -8.60 10.14
CA ARG A 395 -3.94 -7.46 11.02
C ARG A 395 -5.15 -7.29 11.93
N LEU A 396 -4.87 -6.78 13.11
CA LEU A 396 -5.84 -6.27 14.06
C LEU A 396 -5.61 -4.76 14.15
N THR A 397 -6.65 -3.97 13.99
CA THR A 397 -6.55 -2.51 14.17
C THR A 397 -7.59 -2.04 15.16
N ASP A 398 -7.17 -1.16 16.04
CA ASP A 398 -8.00 -0.42 16.98
C ASP A 398 -7.77 1.07 16.71
N LYS A 399 -8.79 1.75 16.19
CA LYS A 399 -8.78 3.19 15.96
C LYS A 399 -9.79 3.86 16.88
N ARG A 400 -9.33 4.88 17.58
CA ARG A 400 -10.18 5.76 18.37
C ARG A 400 -10.14 7.17 17.81
N GLU A 401 -11.28 7.80 17.69
CA GLU A 401 -11.40 9.18 17.26
C GLU A 401 -12.50 9.89 18.05
N PRO A 402 -12.44 11.23 18.19
CA PRO A 402 -13.52 12.00 18.80
C PRO A 402 -14.82 11.79 18.03
N ASN A 403 -15.95 11.85 18.74
CA ASN A 403 -17.23 11.93 18.10
C ASN A 403 -17.51 13.39 17.72
N TYR A 404 -17.30 13.74 16.46
CA TYR A 404 -17.48 15.08 15.89
C TYR A 404 -18.75 15.19 15.03
N ASN A 405 -19.75 14.40 15.34
CA ASN A 405 -21.04 14.49 14.64
C ASN A 405 -21.82 15.71 15.13
N ASN A 406 -21.99 16.70 14.26
CA ASN A 406 -22.81 17.88 14.50
C ASN A 406 -24.13 17.89 13.69
N GLY A 407 -24.56 16.71 13.23
CA GLY A 407 -25.78 16.52 12.45
C GLY A 407 -25.64 16.72 10.95
N THR A 408 -24.71 17.55 10.49
CA THR A 408 -24.50 17.86 9.06
C THR A 408 -23.17 17.36 8.51
N ALA A 409 -22.21 17.06 9.38
CA ALA A 409 -20.87 16.64 8.95
C ALA A 409 -20.29 15.58 9.89
N THR A 410 -19.83 14.49 9.33
CA THR A 410 -19.38 13.29 10.05
C THR A 410 -17.91 12.93 9.79
N ASN A 411 -17.10 13.90 9.33
CA ASN A 411 -15.69 13.66 9.01
C ASN A 411 -14.77 14.69 9.69
N VAL A 412 -13.48 14.39 9.77
CA VAL A 412 -12.47 15.25 10.40
C VAL A 412 -12.39 16.66 9.79
N LYS A 413 -12.81 16.83 8.52
CA LYS A 413 -12.89 18.15 7.87
C LYS A 413 -13.80 19.09 8.63
N SER A 414 -14.84 18.56 9.30
CA SER A 414 -15.75 19.37 10.12
C SER A 414 -15.06 20.01 11.32
N LEU A 415 -14.14 19.30 11.96
CA LEU A 415 -13.36 19.84 13.08
C LEU A 415 -12.50 21.02 12.62
N PHE A 416 -11.79 20.86 11.49
CA PHE A 416 -11.00 21.97 10.94
C PHE A 416 -11.88 23.14 10.50
N ARG A 417 -13.02 22.86 9.85
CA ARG A 417 -13.97 23.91 9.50
C ARG A 417 -14.42 24.69 10.73
N ASP A 418 -14.81 24.01 11.79
CA ASP A 418 -15.32 24.65 12.99
C ASP A 418 -14.22 25.45 13.71
N ILE A 419 -12.97 24.96 13.74
CA ILE A 419 -11.80 25.71 14.23
C ILE A 419 -11.59 26.98 13.41
N TYR A 420 -11.62 26.89 12.08
CA TYR A 420 -11.29 28.00 11.19
C TYR A 420 -12.42 29.03 11.07
N TRP A 421 -13.67 28.62 11.31
CA TRP A 421 -14.83 29.52 11.27
C TRP A 421 -15.16 30.13 12.63
N THR A 422 -14.56 29.63 13.70
CA THR A 422 -14.77 30.22 15.03
C THR A 422 -13.93 31.48 15.16
N PRO A 423 -14.54 32.62 15.35
CA PRO A 423 -13.80 33.85 15.53
C PRO A 423 -13.09 33.88 16.89
N PRO A 424 -11.98 34.63 17.04
CA PRO A 424 -11.18 34.63 18.26
C PRO A 424 -11.94 35.18 19.48
N PHE A 425 -12.97 35.99 19.28
CA PHE A 425 -13.83 36.53 20.33
C PHE A 425 -15.02 35.60 20.70
N ALA A 426 -15.15 34.43 20.11
CA ALA A 426 -16.29 33.52 20.36
C ALA A 426 -16.38 33.01 21.80
N GLY A 427 -15.33 33.14 22.57
CA GLY A 427 -15.26 32.79 23.95
C GLY A 427 -13.84 32.47 24.38
N PRO A 428 -13.55 32.44 25.69
CA PRO A 428 -12.24 32.15 26.22
C PRO A 428 -11.89 30.65 26.12
N GLY A 429 -12.86 29.82 25.71
CA GLY A 429 -12.67 28.39 25.54
C GLY A 429 -12.66 27.60 26.85
N ILE A 430 -11.54 26.98 27.22
CA ILE A 430 -11.45 26.19 28.46
C ILE A 430 -10.69 27.00 29.50
N VAL A 431 -11.41 27.42 30.53
CA VAL A 431 -10.88 28.22 31.66
C VAL A 431 -11.15 27.44 32.96
N ASP A 432 -10.10 27.15 33.71
CA ASP A 432 -10.17 26.38 34.97
C ASP A 432 -10.94 25.07 34.83
N GLY A 433 -10.73 24.38 33.69
CA GLY A 433 -11.38 23.11 33.36
C GLY A 433 -12.86 23.20 32.95
N LYS A 434 -13.41 24.42 32.84
CA LYS A 434 -14.76 24.71 32.40
C LYS A 434 -14.77 25.17 30.95
N TRP A 435 -15.71 24.71 30.15
CA TRP A 435 -15.96 25.23 28.84
C TRP A 435 -16.79 26.51 28.96
N VAL A 436 -16.19 27.63 28.65
CA VAL A 436 -16.80 28.97 28.76
C VAL A 436 -17.00 29.58 27.37
N THR A 437 -18.21 30.05 27.10
CA THR A 437 -18.59 30.77 25.90
C THR A 437 -19.04 32.17 26.30
N VAL A 438 -19.11 33.10 25.37
CA VAL A 438 -19.67 34.44 25.61
C VAL A 438 -21.14 34.43 25.29
N ASN A 439 -21.92 35.28 26.05
CA ASN A 439 -23.34 35.47 25.79
C ASN A 439 -23.59 35.92 24.34
N ALA A 440 -24.50 35.23 23.64
CA ALA A 440 -24.82 35.51 22.26
C ALA A 440 -25.29 36.99 22.02
N GLN A 441 -25.86 37.63 23.04
CA GLN A 441 -26.29 39.02 22.96
C GLN A 441 -25.14 40.04 22.96
N THR A 442 -23.96 39.63 23.54
CA THR A 442 -22.76 40.49 23.55
C THR A 442 -22.33 40.88 22.13
N PHE A 443 -22.42 39.93 21.21
CA PHE A 443 -22.10 40.12 19.81
C PHE A 443 -23.33 40.03 18.90
N GLY A 444 -24.50 40.47 19.40
CA GLY A 444 -25.78 40.27 18.70
C GLY A 444 -25.84 40.91 17.31
N LYS A 445 -25.12 42.01 17.09
CA LYS A 445 -25.02 42.64 15.76
C LYS A 445 -24.11 41.90 14.78
N PHE A 446 -23.20 41.03 15.30
CA PHE A 446 -22.37 40.20 14.45
C PHE A 446 -23.14 38.99 13.87
N GLY A 447 -24.12 38.48 14.61
CA GLY A 447 -24.91 37.30 14.23
C GLY A 447 -24.49 36.02 14.93
N THR A 448 -24.62 34.90 14.23
CA THR A 448 -24.30 33.57 14.79
C THR A 448 -22.78 33.35 14.91
N VAL A 449 -22.31 33.13 16.12
CA VAL A 449 -20.90 32.82 16.40
C VAL A 449 -20.71 31.32 16.45
N TYR A 450 -19.76 30.81 15.65
CA TYR A 450 -19.34 29.41 15.74
C TYR A 450 -18.51 29.20 17.00
N ASP A 451 -18.49 27.95 17.48
CA ASP A 451 -17.69 27.54 18.63
C ASP A 451 -17.01 26.20 18.32
N ALA A 452 -15.67 26.24 18.21
CA ALA A 452 -14.86 25.10 17.86
C ALA A 452 -14.97 23.92 18.85
N LEU A 453 -15.18 24.22 20.13
CA LEU A 453 -15.37 23.20 21.17
C LEU A 453 -16.70 22.46 21.04
N ASN A 454 -17.72 23.09 20.45
CA ASN A 454 -19.04 22.48 20.32
C ASN A 454 -19.05 21.18 19.50
N SER A 455 -18.14 21.02 18.57
CA SER A 455 -17.99 19.81 17.77
C SER A 455 -17.00 18.79 18.34
N TYR A 456 -16.29 19.12 19.41
CA TYR A 456 -15.20 18.30 19.91
C TYR A 456 -15.29 18.02 21.41
N TYR A 457 -15.48 19.04 22.23
CA TYR A 457 -15.38 18.93 23.68
C TYR A 457 -16.61 18.26 24.29
N GLY A 458 -16.39 17.17 25.03
CA GLY A 458 -17.47 16.45 25.71
C GLY A 458 -18.41 15.64 24.80
N LYS A 459 -18.22 15.63 23.49
CA LYS A 459 -19.09 14.90 22.54
C LYS A 459 -18.94 13.37 22.59
N GLY A 460 -17.91 12.85 23.25
CA GLY A 460 -17.62 11.43 23.30
C GLY A 460 -16.63 10.98 22.22
N PHE A 461 -16.72 9.71 21.84
CA PHE A 461 -15.76 9.12 20.92
C PHE A 461 -16.34 7.94 20.13
N ASN A 462 -15.71 7.64 19.00
CA ASN A 462 -15.94 6.44 18.21
C ASN A 462 -14.74 5.50 18.36
N THR A 463 -15.00 4.20 18.39
CA THR A 463 -13.98 3.15 18.22
C THR A 463 -14.28 2.32 17.00
N TYR A 464 -13.22 1.95 16.28
CA TYR A 464 -13.26 1.13 15.07
C TYR A 464 -12.30 -0.04 15.25
N ASP A 465 -12.83 -1.21 15.47
CA ASP A 465 -12.07 -2.44 15.60
C ASP A 465 -12.17 -3.21 14.29
N ASN A 466 -11.06 -3.39 13.56
CA ASN A 466 -11.04 -4.15 12.33
C ASN A 466 -10.07 -5.32 12.44
N ASN A 467 -10.56 -6.51 12.08
CA ASN A 467 -9.79 -7.73 12.00
C ASN A 467 -9.77 -8.22 10.56
N VAL A 468 -8.59 -8.45 10.00
CA VAL A 468 -8.41 -9.03 8.68
C VAL A 468 -7.53 -10.25 8.80
N VAL A 469 -7.99 -11.36 8.23
CA VAL A 469 -7.26 -12.63 8.14
C VAL A 469 -7.17 -13.02 6.68
N ASN A 470 -5.96 -13.38 6.25
CA ASN A 470 -5.65 -13.85 4.90
C ASN A 470 -5.00 -15.23 5.00
N PHE A 471 -5.48 -16.16 4.20
CA PHE A 471 -4.93 -17.50 4.11
C PHE A 471 -4.76 -17.89 2.65
N ASP A 472 -3.56 -18.38 2.27
CA ASP A 472 -3.28 -18.92 0.94
C ASP A 472 -2.68 -20.30 1.04
N PHE A 473 -3.13 -21.15 0.16
CA PHE A 473 -2.59 -22.48 -0.08
C PHE A 473 -2.17 -22.60 -1.56
N VAL A 474 -0.94 -23.01 -1.80
CA VAL A 474 -0.40 -23.20 -3.15
C VAL A 474 0.19 -24.58 -3.25
N LEU A 475 -0.16 -25.28 -4.32
CA LEU A 475 0.39 -26.58 -4.67
C LEU A 475 1.04 -26.48 -6.05
N ASP A 476 2.32 -26.76 -6.11
CA ASP A 476 3.12 -26.82 -7.33
C ASP A 476 3.54 -28.27 -7.60
N GLN A 477 3.27 -28.79 -8.81
CA GLN A 477 3.64 -30.13 -9.24
C GLN A 477 4.46 -30.05 -10.51
N LYS A 478 5.72 -30.52 -10.48
CA LYS A 478 6.53 -30.73 -11.70
C LYS A 478 6.01 -31.95 -12.44
N LEU A 479 5.80 -31.79 -13.73
CA LEU A 479 5.29 -32.85 -14.62
C LEU A 479 6.36 -33.25 -15.65
N ASP A 480 7.63 -33.25 -15.23
CA ASP A 480 8.76 -33.59 -16.10
C ASP A 480 8.66 -35.00 -16.68
N PHE A 481 7.85 -35.87 -16.08
CA PHE A 481 7.55 -37.20 -16.57
C PHE A 481 6.68 -37.19 -17.86
N LEU A 482 5.89 -36.15 -18.09
CA LEU A 482 5.14 -35.91 -19.31
C LEU A 482 6.01 -35.20 -20.36
N THR A 483 6.58 -34.07 -19.96
CA THR A 483 7.56 -33.33 -20.77
C THR A 483 8.42 -32.46 -19.86
N LYS A 484 9.72 -32.39 -20.12
CA LYS A 484 10.68 -31.61 -19.32
C LYS A 484 10.29 -30.14 -19.33
N GLY A 485 10.20 -29.54 -18.13
CA GLY A 485 9.88 -28.15 -17.93
C GLY A 485 8.38 -27.83 -17.81
N LEU A 486 7.53 -28.88 -17.81
CA LEU A 486 6.10 -28.72 -17.55
C LEU A 486 5.82 -28.71 -16.02
N LYS A 487 4.97 -27.80 -15.58
CA LYS A 487 4.58 -27.65 -14.18
C LYS A 487 3.09 -27.31 -14.08
N ALA A 488 2.37 -28.00 -13.22
CA ALA A 488 1.03 -27.62 -12.82
C ALA A 488 1.08 -26.80 -11.52
N HIS A 489 0.17 -25.85 -11.40
CA HIS A 489 0.04 -24.92 -10.27
C HIS A 489 -1.42 -24.79 -9.87
N VAL A 490 -1.72 -24.95 -8.60
CA VAL A 490 -3.06 -24.69 -8.05
C VAL A 490 -2.91 -23.81 -6.82
N LYS A 491 -3.72 -22.76 -6.73
CA LYS A 491 -3.74 -21.85 -5.61
C LYS A 491 -5.18 -21.59 -5.17
N GLY A 492 -5.40 -21.73 -3.87
CA GLY A 492 -6.61 -21.29 -3.19
C GLY A 492 -6.27 -20.20 -2.20
N ALA A 493 -7.08 -19.14 -2.14
CA ALA A 493 -6.92 -18.09 -1.16
C ALA A 493 -8.27 -17.72 -0.51
N TYR A 494 -8.21 -17.38 0.75
CA TYR A 494 -9.37 -16.96 1.53
C TYR A 494 -9.03 -15.70 2.32
N ASN A 495 -9.88 -14.69 2.22
CA ASN A 495 -9.79 -13.44 2.95
C ASN A 495 -11.04 -13.26 3.79
N SER A 496 -10.90 -12.87 5.04
CA SER A 496 -12.01 -12.55 5.93
C SER A 496 -11.73 -11.22 6.63
N GLY A 497 -12.70 -10.34 6.64
CA GLY A 497 -12.66 -9.07 7.34
C GLY A 497 -13.86 -8.92 8.25
N VAL A 498 -13.65 -8.48 9.49
CA VAL A 498 -14.69 -8.13 10.44
C VAL A 498 -14.39 -6.74 10.97
N SER A 499 -15.38 -5.86 10.92
CA SER A 499 -15.29 -4.51 11.48
C SER A 499 -16.40 -4.27 12.48
N ILE A 500 -16.06 -3.63 13.60
CA ILE A 500 -16.99 -3.23 14.63
C ILE A 500 -16.77 -1.74 14.89
N THR A 501 -17.83 -0.96 14.72
CA THR A 501 -17.81 0.47 15.02
C THR A 501 -18.74 0.73 16.19
N LYS A 502 -18.23 1.38 17.23
CA LYS A 502 -19.02 1.76 18.41
C LYS A 502 -18.94 3.25 18.60
N ARG A 503 -20.10 3.88 18.79
CA ARG A 503 -20.22 5.31 19.06
C ARG A 503 -20.72 5.53 20.48
N ARG A 504 -20.03 6.44 21.17
CA ARG A 504 -20.46 6.95 22.45
C ARG A 504 -20.65 8.45 22.35
N GLU A 505 -21.80 8.92 22.81
CA GLU A 505 -22.18 10.31 22.77
C GLU A 505 -22.46 10.84 24.16
N GLY A 506 -22.09 12.11 24.36
CA GLY A 506 -22.32 12.82 25.58
C GLY A 506 -22.26 14.34 25.36
N ARG A 507 -22.34 15.07 26.43
CA ARG A 507 -22.16 16.53 26.45
C ARG A 507 -21.36 16.92 27.67
N ALA A 508 -20.49 17.92 27.55
CA ALA A 508 -19.85 18.56 28.70
C ALA A 508 -20.72 19.69 29.24
N ASP A 509 -20.50 20.04 30.48
CA ASP A 509 -21.02 21.28 31.03
C ASP A 509 -20.50 22.47 30.21
N ARG A 510 -21.36 23.43 29.92
CA ARG A 510 -20.98 24.66 29.24
C ARG A 510 -21.48 25.83 30.08
N TYR A 511 -20.62 26.80 30.25
CA TYR A 511 -20.87 28.02 30.98
C TYR A 511 -20.86 29.20 30.02
N GLU A 512 -21.66 30.17 30.29
CA GLU A 512 -21.76 31.43 29.56
C GLU A 512 -21.27 32.55 30.44
N ALA A 513 -20.34 33.34 29.94
CA ALA A 513 -19.85 34.53 30.62
C ALA A 513 -20.70 35.75 30.24
N PHE A 514 -21.06 36.54 31.20
CA PHE A 514 -21.81 37.81 31.01
C PHE A 514 -21.41 38.84 32.09
N LEU A 515 -21.67 40.12 31.79
CA LEU A 515 -21.44 41.20 32.72
C LEU A 515 -22.65 41.35 33.62
N GLY A 516 -22.44 41.29 34.92
CA GLY A 516 -23.42 41.61 35.94
C GLY A 516 -23.45 43.11 36.29
N GLU A 517 -24.15 43.47 37.38
CA GLU A 517 -24.16 44.84 37.86
C GLU A 517 -22.76 45.23 38.36
N GLY A 518 -22.25 46.40 37.93
CA GLY A 518 -20.94 46.92 38.32
C GLY A 518 -19.75 46.25 37.61
N ASP A 519 -19.92 45.75 36.41
CA ASP A 519 -18.90 45.14 35.54
C ASP A 519 -18.26 43.83 36.08
N GLU A 520 -18.90 43.21 37.10
CA GLU A 520 -18.50 41.90 37.56
C GLU A 520 -18.78 40.83 36.48
N VAL A 521 -17.80 39.99 36.17
CA VAL A 521 -17.98 38.88 35.25
C VAL A 521 -18.59 37.68 35.97
N LEU A 522 -19.75 37.27 35.55
CA LEU A 522 -20.51 36.17 36.10
C LEU A 522 -20.52 34.99 35.10
N LEU A 523 -20.45 33.76 35.63
CA LEU A 523 -20.56 32.53 34.82
C LEU A 523 -21.91 31.86 35.14
N LYS A 524 -22.73 31.70 34.13
CA LYS A 524 -23.99 30.94 34.22
C LYS A 524 -23.88 29.63 33.45
N LYS A 525 -24.20 28.55 34.10
CA LYS A 525 -24.29 27.27 33.40
C LYS A 525 -25.50 27.30 32.45
N ASN A 526 -25.24 27.13 31.12
CA ASN A 526 -26.27 27.13 30.10
C ASN A 526 -26.44 25.75 29.41
N GLN A 527 -25.57 24.79 29.73
CA GLN A 527 -25.69 23.38 29.29
C GLN A 527 -25.22 22.47 30.41
N GLU A 528 -26.04 21.48 30.71
CA GLU A 528 -25.68 20.45 31.67
C GLU A 528 -24.97 19.26 31.03
N MET A 529 -24.04 18.68 31.79
CA MET A 529 -23.35 17.46 31.43
C MET A 529 -24.32 16.33 31.18
N GLN A 530 -24.18 15.65 30.06
CA GLN A 530 -24.81 14.37 29.78
C GLN A 530 -23.71 13.30 29.77
N THR A 531 -23.83 12.29 30.61
CA THR A 531 -22.91 11.16 30.64
C THR A 531 -22.86 10.45 29.31
N LEU A 532 -21.69 9.83 29.00
CA LEU A 532 -21.52 9.09 27.75
C LEU A 532 -22.48 7.93 27.65
N GLY A 533 -23.49 8.08 26.83
CA GLY A 533 -24.42 7.04 26.41
C GLY A 533 -23.86 6.24 25.23
N TYR A 534 -24.34 5.02 25.10
CA TYR A 534 -24.13 4.20 23.91
C TYR A 534 -25.14 4.62 22.85
N SER A 535 -24.68 5.09 21.69
CA SER A 535 -25.58 5.64 20.68
C SER A 535 -25.74 4.75 19.45
N ASP A 536 -24.69 4.07 19.02
CA ASP A 536 -24.74 3.26 17.81
C ASP A 536 -23.64 2.17 17.81
N GLU A 537 -23.96 1.01 17.24
CA GLU A 537 -23.00 -0.05 16.95
C GLU A 537 -23.25 -0.61 15.56
N LYS A 538 -22.20 -0.65 14.74
CA LYS A 538 -22.26 -1.19 13.39
C LYS A 538 -21.29 -2.34 13.23
N TYR A 539 -21.78 -3.41 12.65
CA TYR A 539 -20.99 -4.57 12.30
C TYR A 539 -20.84 -4.64 10.78
N GLY A 540 -19.58 -4.78 10.33
CA GLY A 540 -19.27 -5.05 8.96
C GLY A 540 -18.56 -6.38 8.85
N GLN A 541 -18.83 -7.11 7.80
CA GLN A 541 -18.16 -8.36 7.48
C GLN A 541 -17.90 -8.43 5.99
N SER A 542 -16.71 -8.90 5.61
CA SER A 542 -16.36 -9.25 4.25
C SER A 542 -15.75 -10.64 4.20
N ARG A 543 -15.95 -11.32 3.09
CA ARG A 543 -15.41 -12.64 2.84
C ARG A 543 -15.18 -12.82 1.36
N ASP A 544 -13.93 -13.09 1.01
CA ASP A 544 -13.52 -13.29 -0.36
C ASP A 544 -12.79 -14.60 -0.48
N TRP A 545 -12.94 -15.29 -1.61
CA TRP A 545 -12.08 -16.40 -1.93
C TRP A 545 -11.69 -16.39 -3.42
N TYR A 546 -10.52 -16.92 -3.65
CA TYR A 546 -9.86 -16.94 -4.94
C TYR A 546 -9.37 -18.35 -5.25
N LEU A 547 -9.58 -18.77 -6.48
CA LEU A 547 -9.06 -20.03 -7.01
C LEU A 547 -8.29 -19.75 -8.30
N GLU A 548 -7.15 -20.39 -8.44
CA GLU A 548 -6.29 -20.35 -9.63
C GLU A 548 -5.80 -21.74 -9.95
N ALA A 549 -5.86 -22.12 -11.21
CA ALA A 549 -5.26 -23.33 -11.72
C ALA A 549 -4.48 -22.99 -12.99
N ALA A 550 -3.20 -23.36 -13.05
CA ALA A 550 -2.32 -23.01 -14.15
C ALA A 550 -1.44 -24.18 -14.60
N VAL A 551 -1.07 -24.17 -15.86
CA VAL A 551 -0.05 -25.02 -16.44
C VAL A 551 1.05 -24.12 -17.01
N ASN A 552 2.27 -24.33 -16.56
CA ASN A 552 3.46 -23.59 -16.96
C ASN A 552 4.40 -24.55 -17.70
N TYR A 553 4.89 -24.12 -18.83
CA TYR A 553 5.94 -24.81 -19.58
C TYR A 553 7.12 -23.88 -19.75
N GLN A 554 8.32 -24.33 -19.42
CA GLN A 554 9.54 -23.56 -19.61
C GLN A 554 10.68 -24.49 -20.02
N ARG A 555 11.26 -24.22 -21.19
CA ARG A 555 12.35 -25.04 -21.70
C ARG A 555 13.31 -24.26 -22.58
N LYS A 556 14.60 -24.63 -22.44
CA LYS A 556 15.68 -24.14 -23.28
C LYS A 556 16.05 -25.21 -24.35
N PHE A 557 16.03 -24.78 -25.62
CA PHE A 557 16.41 -25.56 -26.78
C PHE A 557 17.64 -24.95 -27.44
N GLY A 558 18.83 -25.37 -27.05
CA GLY A 558 20.07 -24.72 -27.49
C GLY A 558 20.11 -23.27 -27.11
N SER A 559 20.03 -22.36 -28.09
CA SER A 559 20.01 -20.91 -27.88
C SER A 559 18.60 -20.30 -27.75
N HIS A 560 17.55 -21.11 -27.80
CA HIS A 560 16.15 -20.69 -27.78
C HIS A 560 15.55 -20.97 -26.39
N ASN A 561 15.04 -19.97 -25.72
CA ASN A 561 14.25 -20.13 -24.51
C ASN A 561 12.78 -19.89 -24.81
N VAL A 562 11.95 -20.84 -24.45
CA VAL A 562 10.50 -20.77 -24.66
C VAL A 562 9.81 -20.93 -23.31
N SER A 563 8.84 -20.08 -23.01
CA SER A 563 7.90 -20.36 -21.93
C SER A 563 6.46 -20.11 -22.37
N ALA A 564 5.55 -20.86 -21.78
CA ALA A 564 4.12 -20.72 -22.00
C ALA A 564 3.38 -20.91 -20.67
N LEU A 565 2.33 -20.15 -20.49
CA LEU A 565 1.41 -20.22 -19.37
C LEU A 565 -0.02 -20.31 -19.92
N PHE A 566 -0.78 -21.24 -19.39
CA PHE A 566 -2.22 -21.24 -19.50
C PHE A 566 -2.83 -21.30 -18.11
N MET A 567 -3.77 -20.42 -17.80
CA MET A 567 -4.33 -20.27 -16.46
C MET A 567 -5.81 -19.98 -16.48
N TYR A 568 -6.53 -20.62 -15.59
CA TYR A 568 -7.89 -20.27 -15.17
C TYR A 568 -7.84 -19.64 -13.80
N ASN A 569 -8.59 -18.55 -13.60
CA ASN A 569 -8.81 -17.96 -12.28
C ASN A 569 -10.26 -17.58 -12.05
N GLN A 570 -10.65 -17.62 -10.78
CA GLN A 570 -11.96 -17.24 -10.31
C GLN A 570 -11.84 -16.51 -8.98
N ASN A 571 -12.59 -15.43 -8.82
CA ASN A 571 -12.71 -14.68 -7.58
C ASN A 571 -14.19 -14.54 -7.22
N MET A 572 -14.52 -14.68 -5.94
CA MET A 572 -15.88 -14.48 -5.41
C MET A 572 -15.80 -13.66 -4.14
N LYS A 573 -16.48 -12.50 -4.15
CA LYS A 573 -16.52 -11.56 -3.03
C LYS A 573 -17.93 -11.43 -2.47
N TYR A 574 -18.05 -11.57 -1.17
CA TYR A 574 -19.31 -11.42 -0.45
C TYR A 574 -19.35 -10.05 0.22
N TYR A 575 -20.33 -9.24 -0.13
CA TYR A 575 -20.58 -7.94 0.44
C TYR A 575 -21.86 -7.96 1.25
N TYR A 576 -21.73 -7.82 2.56
CA TYR A 576 -22.88 -7.81 3.47
C TYR A 576 -23.58 -6.45 3.53
N SER A 577 -22.95 -5.41 3.01
CA SER A 577 -23.46 -4.03 2.98
C SER A 577 -24.01 -3.58 1.62
N ASP A 578 -24.02 -4.46 0.60
CA ASP A 578 -24.58 -4.15 -0.72
C ASP A 578 -26.09 -4.01 -0.60
N LYS A 579 -26.58 -2.77 -0.78
CA LYS A 579 -28.01 -2.46 -0.67
C LYS A 579 -28.80 -2.87 -1.91
N SER A 580 -28.16 -2.90 -3.08
CA SER A 580 -28.84 -3.16 -4.35
C SER A 580 -29.10 -4.64 -4.59
N PHE A 581 -28.14 -5.49 -4.19
CA PHE A 581 -28.21 -6.94 -4.37
C PHE A 581 -27.68 -7.67 -3.13
N PRO A 582 -28.35 -7.52 -1.98
CA PRO A 582 -27.88 -8.13 -0.74
C PRO A 582 -27.85 -9.65 -0.88
N GLY A 583 -26.76 -10.26 -0.47
CA GLY A 583 -26.59 -11.72 -0.47
C GLY A 583 -26.12 -12.32 -1.80
N ILE A 584 -26.05 -11.56 -2.90
CA ILE A 584 -25.49 -12.04 -4.17
C ILE A 584 -23.99 -11.73 -4.19
N PRO A 585 -23.11 -12.74 -4.18
CA PRO A 585 -21.66 -12.50 -4.23
C PRO A 585 -21.24 -11.90 -5.57
N ARG A 586 -20.23 -11.05 -5.56
CA ARG A 586 -19.61 -10.53 -6.78
C ARG A 586 -18.63 -11.55 -7.32
N SER A 587 -18.77 -11.91 -8.58
CA SER A 587 -17.99 -12.97 -9.21
C SER A 587 -17.19 -12.46 -10.39
N TYR A 588 -16.01 -13.03 -10.56
CA TYR A 588 -15.12 -12.80 -11.68
C TYR A 588 -14.52 -14.12 -12.15
N VAL A 589 -14.40 -14.31 -13.45
CA VAL A 589 -13.77 -15.48 -14.07
C VAL A 589 -12.82 -15.02 -15.16
N GLY A 590 -11.62 -15.61 -15.23
CA GLY A 590 -10.64 -15.30 -16.23
C GLY A 590 -9.92 -16.53 -16.77
N LEU A 591 -9.66 -16.50 -18.08
CA LEU A 591 -8.71 -17.37 -18.77
C LEU A 591 -7.56 -16.52 -19.25
N VAL A 592 -6.33 -16.96 -19.01
CA VAL A 592 -5.12 -16.27 -19.39
C VAL A 592 -4.21 -17.21 -20.17
N GLY A 593 -3.72 -16.73 -21.30
CA GLY A 593 -2.66 -17.35 -22.05
C GLY A 593 -1.46 -16.40 -22.18
N ARG A 594 -0.25 -16.89 -22.01
CA ARG A 594 0.99 -16.13 -22.25
C ARG A 594 2.04 -17.02 -22.87
N ALA A 595 2.77 -16.49 -23.82
CA ALA A 595 3.93 -17.14 -24.41
C ALA A 595 5.11 -16.17 -24.48
N THR A 596 6.28 -16.58 -24.04
CA THR A 596 7.50 -15.78 -24.16
C THR A 596 8.57 -16.56 -24.93
N TYR A 597 9.34 -15.83 -25.69
CA TYR A 597 10.43 -16.36 -26.47
C TYR A 597 11.65 -15.45 -26.40
N ASP A 598 12.83 -16.02 -26.18
CA ASP A 598 14.09 -15.32 -26.34
C ASP A 598 15.09 -16.16 -27.14
N TYR A 599 15.85 -15.49 -28.01
CA TYR A 599 16.94 -16.07 -28.75
C TYR A 599 18.28 -15.47 -28.29
N LYS A 600 19.13 -16.33 -27.69
CA LYS A 600 20.45 -15.92 -27.11
C LYS A 600 20.38 -14.72 -26.17
N THR A 601 19.24 -14.48 -25.51
CA THR A 601 19.00 -13.28 -24.70
C THR A 601 19.15 -11.96 -25.48
N ARG A 602 19.10 -11.99 -26.84
CA ARG A 602 19.19 -10.80 -27.68
C ARG A 602 17.88 -10.31 -28.21
N TYR A 603 17.08 -11.22 -28.76
CA TYR A 603 15.76 -10.94 -29.31
C TYR A 603 14.72 -11.53 -28.41
N LEU A 604 13.85 -10.67 -27.93
CA LEU A 604 12.84 -11.00 -26.93
C LEU A 604 11.46 -10.77 -27.54
N ALA A 605 10.52 -11.67 -27.28
CA ALA A 605 9.11 -11.50 -27.61
C ALA A 605 8.23 -12.05 -26.49
N ASP A 606 7.16 -11.33 -26.21
CA ASP A 606 6.14 -11.71 -25.22
C ASP A 606 4.76 -11.49 -25.84
N PHE A 607 3.90 -12.46 -25.76
CA PHE A 607 2.51 -12.38 -26.22
C PHE A 607 1.61 -12.90 -25.13
N SER A 608 0.56 -12.15 -24.81
CA SER A 608 -0.42 -12.51 -23.79
C SER A 608 -1.84 -12.24 -24.26
N ILE A 609 -2.77 -13.06 -23.79
CA ILE A 609 -4.20 -12.92 -23.99
C ILE A 609 -4.93 -13.08 -22.68
N GLY A 610 -5.92 -12.22 -22.46
CA GLY A 610 -6.91 -12.35 -21.40
C GLY A 610 -8.29 -12.54 -21.97
N TYR A 611 -9.06 -13.52 -21.47
CA TYR A 611 -10.45 -13.70 -21.78
C TYR A 611 -11.25 -13.74 -20.48
N ASN A 612 -11.98 -12.68 -20.21
CA ASN A 612 -12.50 -12.40 -18.86
C ASN A 612 -14.00 -12.13 -18.90
N GLY A 613 -14.72 -12.68 -17.92
CA GLY A 613 -16.15 -12.50 -17.75
C GLY A 613 -16.49 -11.54 -16.62
N SER A 614 -17.49 -10.67 -16.86
CA SER A 614 -18.06 -9.74 -15.87
C SER A 614 -19.56 -9.93 -15.74
N GLU A 615 -20.05 -9.84 -14.51
CA GLU A 615 -21.48 -9.87 -14.21
C GLU A 615 -22.24 -8.60 -14.65
N ASN A 616 -21.52 -7.53 -14.97
CA ASN A 616 -22.11 -6.23 -15.30
C ASN A 616 -22.74 -6.19 -16.71
N PHE A 617 -22.44 -7.17 -17.56
CA PHE A 617 -22.87 -7.17 -18.96
C PHE A 617 -23.82 -8.32 -19.28
N ALA A 618 -24.73 -8.06 -20.23
CA ALA A 618 -25.68 -9.03 -20.72
C ALA A 618 -25.00 -10.22 -21.45
N GLU A 619 -25.72 -11.29 -21.63
CA GLU A 619 -25.30 -12.42 -22.47
C GLU A 619 -24.87 -11.94 -23.87
N GLY A 620 -23.74 -12.43 -24.38
CA GLY A 620 -23.14 -11.94 -25.63
C GLY A 620 -22.06 -10.87 -25.45
N SER A 621 -22.17 -9.96 -24.45
CA SER A 621 -21.16 -8.94 -24.10
C SER A 621 -20.40 -9.27 -22.81
N ARG A 622 -20.78 -10.35 -22.13
CA ARG A 622 -20.26 -10.74 -20.81
C ARG A 622 -18.76 -11.04 -20.79
N PHE A 623 -18.23 -11.58 -21.87
CA PHE A 623 -16.81 -11.91 -21.97
C PHE A 623 -16.08 -10.96 -22.90
N GLY A 624 -14.96 -10.40 -22.42
CA GLY A 624 -14.07 -9.55 -23.21
C GLY A 624 -12.76 -10.25 -23.55
N PHE A 625 -12.22 -9.99 -24.75
CA PHE A 625 -10.96 -10.53 -25.26
C PHE A 625 -9.91 -9.41 -25.33
N PHE A 626 -8.76 -9.62 -24.68
CA PHE A 626 -7.75 -8.58 -24.43
C PHE A 626 -6.35 -9.10 -24.79
N PRO A 627 -5.92 -8.93 -26.05
CA PRO A 627 -4.59 -9.32 -26.50
C PRO A 627 -3.57 -8.23 -26.23
N ALA A 628 -2.32 -8.64 -25.93
CA ALA A 628 -1.17 -7.76 -25.81
C ALA A 628 0.10 -8.45 -26.26
N GLY A 629 1.07 -7.67 -26.76
CA GLY A 629 2.36 -8.17 -27.15
C GLY A 629 3.48 -7.16 -26.92
N SER A 630 4.69 -7.65 -26.74
CA SER A 630 5.88 -6.81 -26.66
C SER A 630 7.08 -7.49 -27.28
N ILE A 631 8.02 -6.67 -27.73
CA ILE A 631 9.30 -7.08 -28.31
C ILE A 631 10.43 -6.35 -27.63
N GLY A 632 11.60 -6.97 -27.60
CA GLY A 632 12.80 -6.34 -27.06
C GLY A 632 14.04 -6.79 -27.85
N TRP A 633 15.00 -5.88 -27.99
CA TRP A 633 16.29 -6.15 -28.60
C TRP A 633 17.40 -5.65 -27.70
N ILE A 634 18.23 -6.59 -27.22
CA ILE A 634 19.41 -6.28 -26.41
C ILE A 634 20.60 -6.09 -27.34
N ILE A 635 20.77 -4.86 -27.79
CA ILE A 635 21.77 -4.46 -28.77
C ILE A 635 23.19 -4.67 -28.24
N SER A 636 23.38 -4.44 -26.92
CA SER A 636 24.70 -4.64 -26.29
C SER A 636 25.25 -6.06 -26.39
N GLU A 637 24.39 -7.06 -26.64
CA GLU A 637 24.78 -8.46 -26.83
C GLU A 637 25.14 -8.81 -28.29
N GLU A 638 25.02 -7.86 -29.22
CA GLU A 638 25.40 -8.05 -30.61
C GLU A 638 26.91 -8.01 -30.78
N PRO A 639 27.46 -8.78 -31.76
CA PRO A 639 28.91 -8.84 -32.01
C PRO A 639 29.55 -7.49 -32.32
N PHE A 640 28.82 -6.59 -33.01
CA PHE A 640 29.31 -5.26 -33.37
C PHE A 640 29.42 -4.31 -32.18
N MET A 641 28.79 -4.60 -31.06
CA MET A 641 28.83 -3.78 -29.83
C MET A 641 30.01 -4.10 -28.91
N LYS A 642 30.76 -5.19 -29.16
CA LYS A 642 31.85 -5.63 -28.28
C LYS A 642 32.88 -4.56 -27.99
N SER A 643 33.26 -3.73 -28.99
CA SER A 643 34.21 -2.63 -28.81
C SER A 643 33.68 -1.47 -27.97
N LEU A 644 32.35 -1.34 -27.86
CA LEU A 644 31.69 -0.27 -27.12
C LEU A 644 31.27 -0.68 -25.69
N LYS A 645 31.39 -1.98 -25.34
CA LYS A 645 31.03 -2.51 -24.03
C LYS A 645 31.65 -1.79 -22.83
N PRO A 646 32.90 -1.32 -22.85
CA PRO A 646 33.49 -0.54 -21.75
C PRO A 646 32.77 0.78 -21.47
N TYR A 647 32.17 1.39 -22.50
CA TYR A 647 31.43 2.64 -22.37
C TYR A 647 29.94 2.43 -22.21
N ILE A 648 29.35 1.52 -23.02
CA ILE A 648 27.94 1.16 -23.02
C ILE A 648 27.86 -0.32 -22.64
N SER A 649 27.75 -0.59 -21.35
CA SER A 649 27.74 -1.94 -20.81
C SER A 649 26.42 -2.67 -21.09
N TYR A 650 25.31 -1.93 -21.26
CA TYR A 650 23.99 -2.46 -21.59
C TYR A 650 23.19 -1.48 -22.42
N LEU A 651 22.57 -1.96 -23.50
CA LEU A 651 21.65 -1.20 -24.35
C LEU A 651 20.52 -2.14 -24.79
N LYS A 652 19.30 -1.80 -24.41
CA LYS A 652 18.08 -2.50 -24.78
C LYS A 652 17.02 -1.56 -25.29
N LEU A 653 16.45 -1.89 -26.44
CA LEU A 653 15.23 -1.26 -26.96
C LEU A 653 14.05 -2.18 -26.68
N ARG A 654 12.91 -1.61 -26.37
CA ARG A 654 11.67 -2.36 -26.12
C ARG A 654 10.45 -1.58 -26.59
N GLY A 655 9.45 -2.34 -27.06
CA GLY A 655 8.16 -1.79 -27.45
C GLY A 655 7.04 -2.73 -27.09
N SER A 656 5.91 -2.20 -26.64
CA SER A 656 4.72 -2.97 -26.32
C SER A 656 3.46 -2.30 -26.85
N TYR A 657 2.47 -3.12 -27.23
CA TYR A 657 1.13 -2.72 -27.60
C TYR A 657 0.14 -3.73 -27.04
N GLY A 658 -1.01 -3.26 -26.55
CA GLY A 658 -2.07 -4.15 -26.12
C GLY A 658 -3.34 -3.43 -25.77
N ILE A 659 -4.41 -4.22 -25.66
CA ILE A 659 -5.74 -3.76 -25.26
C ILE A 659 -6.05 -4.35 -23.90
N VAL A 660 -6.51 -3.53 -22.99
CA VAL A 660 -7.00 -3.94 -21.66
C VAL A 660 -8.42 -3.41 -21.47
N GLY A 661 -9.25 -4.13 -20.75
CA GLY A 661 -10.62 -3.74 -20.45
C GLY A 661 -10.83 -3.30 -19.02
N ASN A 662 -11.98 -2.68 -18.74
CA ASN A 662 -12.46 -2.34 -17.40
C ASN A 662 -13.98 -2.51 -17.35
N ASP A 663 -14.51 -2.96 -16.21
CA ASP A 663 -15.94 -3.17 -15.97
C ASP A 663 -16.46 -2.42 -14.74
N ILE A 664 -15.63 -1.59 -14.12
CA ILE A 664 -15.97 -0.89 -12.89
C ILE A 664 -16.74 0.38 -13.20
N VAL A 665 -17.79 0.64 -12.42
CA VAL A 665 -18.61 1.87 -12.50
C VAL A 665 -18.55 2.66 -11.18
N SER A 666 -18.81 3.96 -11.28
CA SER A 666 -18.59 4.93 -10.21
C SER A 666 -19.43 4.73 -8.95
N ASP A 667 -20.65 4.29 -9.12
CA ASP A 667 -21.61 4.15 -8.03
C ASP A 667 -21.65 2.75 -7.41
N GLY A 668 -20.73 1.87 -7.85
CA GLY A 668 -20.72 0.48 -7.42
C GLY A 668 -21.86 -0.36 -7.98
N SER A 669 -22.61 0.17 -8.96
CA SER A 669 -23.71 -0.54 -9.62
C SER A 669 -23.25 -1.87 -10.20
N ARG A 670 -24.16 -2.84 -10.17
CA ARG A 670 -23.99 -4.20 -10.69
C ARG A 670 -25.10 -4.52 -11.67
N PHE A 671 -24.90 -5.56 -12.48
CA PHE A 671 -25.91 -6.02 -13.43
C PHE A 671 -26.51 -4.87 -14.26
N LEU A 672 -25.62 -4.07 -14.90
CA LEU A 672 -26.00 -2.82 -15.58
C LEU A 672 -27.07 -2.99 -16.65
N TYR A 673 -27.23 -4.19 -17.16
CA TYR A 673 -28.23 -4.54 -18.17
C TYR A 673 -29.64 -4.74 -17.61
N LEU A 674 -29.75 -4.93 -16.28
CA LEU A 674 -31.03 -5.08 -15.60
C LEU A 674 -31.53 -3.72 -15.08
N PRO A 675 -32.85 -3.48 -15.09
CA PRO A 675 -33.40 -2.34 -14.35
C PRO A 675 -33.20 -2.55 -12.85
N ASP A 676 -33.05 -1.45 -12.11
CA ASP A 676 -33.06 -1.52 -10.66
C ASP A 676 -34.45 -1.88 -10.14
N ALA A 677 -34.46 -2.55 -9.01
CA ALA A 677 -35.71 -2.87 -8.32
C ALA A 677 -36.51 -1.59 -7.99
N TYR A 678 -37.79 -1.73 -7.91
CA TYR A 678 -38.66 -0.66 -7.45
C TYR A 678 -38.27 -0.20 -6.05
N THR A 679 -37.97 1.09 -5.92
CA THR A 679 -37.75 1.72 -4.62
C THR A 679 -39.06 2.32 -4.12
N ILE A 680 -39.34 2.14 -2.81
CA ILE A 680 -40.43 2.82 -2.17
C ILE A 680 -40.09 4.32 -2.17
N SER A 681 -40.93 5.13 -2.80
CA SER A 681 -40.74 6.56 -2.89
C SER A 681 -40.94 7.22 -1.54
N THR A 682 -40.17 8.25 -1.25
CA THR A 682 -40.46 9.20 -0.14
C THR A 682 -41.69 10.04 -0.44
N GLU A 683 -42.04 10.17 -1.74
CA GLU A 683 -43.26 10.84 -2.17
C GLU A 683 -44.46 9.99 -1.76
N LYS A 684 -45.39 10.62 -1.10
CA LYS A 684 -46.57 9.96 -0.57
C LYS A 684 -47.80 10.54 -1.23
N TYR A 685 -48.77 9.71 -1.54
CA TYR A 685 -50.06 10.11 -2.11
C TYR A 685 -51.15 9.87 -1.07
N GLY A 686 -51.97 10.89 -0.86
CA GLY A 686 -53.13 10.81 0.04
C GLY A 686 -54.36 10.32 -0.71
N PHE A 687 -54.95 9.21 -0.26
CA PHE A 687 -56.18 8.70 -0.79
C PHE A 687 -57.36 9.08 0.11
N GLY A 688 -58.43 9.60 -0.49
CA GLY A 688 -59.65 10.03 0.21
C GLY A 688 -59.54 11.39 0.86
N SER A 689 -60.49 11.71 1.69
CA SER A 689 -60.63 13.02 2.38
C SER A 689 -59.78 13.13 3.68
N ILE A 690 -59.15 12.08 4.11
CA ILE A 690 -58.32 12.08 5.33
C ILE A 690 -56.87 12.31 4.99
N VAL A 691 -56.38 13.50 5.32
CA VAL A 691 -55.01 13.98 5.00
C VAL A 691 -53.90 13.05 5.56
N ASN A 692 -54.23 12.24 6.58
CA ASN A 692 -53.25 11.36 7.26
C ASN A 692 -53.14 9.95 6.62
N ASN A 693 -53.97 9.61 5.66
CA ASN A 693 -53.93 8.33 4.97
C ASN A 693 -53.05 8.41 3.71
N VAL A 694 -51.76 8.61 3.93
CA VAL A 694 -50.77 8.74 2.86
C VAL A 694 -50.07 7.40 2.62
N LEU A 695 -50.11 6.91 1.40
CA LEU A 695 -49.41 5.69 0.99
C LEU A 695 -48.14 6.07 0.19
N ALA A 696 -47.07 5.39 0.50
CA ALA A 696 -45.84 5.54 -0.28
C ALA A 696 -45.99 4.83 -1.63
N GLY A 697 -45.66 5.54 -2.69
CA GLY A 697 -45.57 4.95 -4.04
C GLY A 697 -44.26 4.17 -4.21
N ALA A 698 -44.26 3.31 -5.24
CA ALA A 698 -43.02 2.69 -5.69
C ALA A 698 -42.66 3.23 -7.08
N LYS A 699 -41.38 3.46 -7.31
CA LYS A 699 -40.88 3.86 -8.63
C LYS A 699 -39.66 3.03 -9.02
N GLU A 700 -39.48 2.80 -10.28
CA GLU A 700 -38.26 2.26 -10.83
C GLU A 700 -37.13 3.29 -10.61
N SER A 701 -36.00 2.88 -10.05
CA SER A 701 -34.92 3.81 -9.72
C SER A 701 -33.98 4.06 -10.90
N ARG A 702 -33.75 3.04 -11.74
CA ARG A 702 -32.87 3.11 -12.90
C ARG A 702 -33.35 2.17 -14.02
N ILE A 703 -33.28 2.65 -15.25
CA ILE A 703 -33.49 1.85 -16.45
C ILE A 703 -32.24 1.00 -16.70
N GLY A 704 -32.41 -0.30 -16.99
CA GLY A 704 -31.30 -1.17 -17.40
C GLY A 704 -30.86 -0.89 -18.84
N ASN A 705 -29.60 -1.16 -19.15
CA ASN A 705 -29.06 -1.01 -20.48
C ASN A 705 -28.44 -2.31 -21.00
N PRO A 706 -29.15 -3.12 -21.80
CA PRO A 706 -28.60 -4.38 -22.31
C PRO A 706 -27.42 -4.21 -23.28
N ASN A 707 -27.22 -3.01 -23.83
CA ASN A 707 -26.14 -2.71 -24.78
C ASN A 707 -24.84 -2.28 -24.14
N VAL A 708 -24.77 -2.25 -22.80
CA VAL A 708 -23.53 -1.91 -22.07
C VAL A 708 -22.45 -2.95 -22.34
N THR A 709 -21.26 -2.48 -22.62
CA THR A 709 -20.09 -3.32 -22.89
C THR A 709 -18.84 -2.81 -22.15
N TRP A 710 -17.74 -3.49 -22.37
CA TRP A 710 -16.44 -3.21 -21.77
C TRP A 710 -15.91 -1.82 -22.14
N GLU A 711 -15.44 -1.07 -21.14
CA GLU A 711 -14.49 0.01 -21.34
C GLU A 711 -13.18 -0.59 -21.85
N THR A 712 -12.55 0.01 -22.86
CA THR A 712 -11.32 -0.48 -23.47
C THR A 712 -10.24 0.59 -23.49
N ALA A 713 -8.99 0.20 -23.17
CA ALA A 713 -7.82 1.06 -23.24
C ALA A 713 -6.76 0.40 -24.15
N ALA A 714 -6.44 1.07 -25.27
CA ALA A 714 -5.31 0.70 -26.11
C ALA A 714 -4.07 1.42 -25.59
N LYS A 715 -3.06 0.64 -25.19
CA LYS A 715 -1.81 1.13 -24.58
C LYS A 715 -0.62 0.82 -25.45
N GLN A 716 0.27 1.80 -25.59
CA GLN A 716 1.56 1.71 -26.27
C GLN A 716 2.65 2.15 -25.33
N ASN A 717 3.80 1.47 -25.34
CA ASN A 717 4.99 1.89 -24.61
C ASN A 717 6.23 1.63 -25.44
N TYR A 718 7.13 2.61 -25.47
CA TYR A 718 8.43 2.57 -26.13
C TYR A 718 9.50 2.87 -25.09
N GLY A 719 10.45 1.96 -24.91
CA GLY A 719 11.45 2.08 -23.84
C GLY A 719 12.87 1.86 -24.31
N ILE A 720 13.79 2.54 -23.66
CA ILE A 720 15.23 2.39 -23.85
C ILE A 720 15.87 2.23 -22.47
N ASP A 721 16.62 1.14 -22.29
CA ASP A 721 17.40 0.93 -21.07
C ASP A 721 18.89 1.01 -21.44
N LEU A 722 19.63 1.89 -20.76
CA LEU A 722 21.04 2.20 -21.03
C LEU A 722 21.85 2.13 -19.73
N HIS A 723 22.96 1.37 -19.76
CA HIS A 723 23.94 1.39 -18.70
C HIS A 723 25.29 1.77 -19.26
N PHE A 724 25.98 2.67 -18.56
CA PHE A 724 27.29 3.20 -18.93
C PHE A 724 28.33 2.85 -17.86
N PHE A 725 29.60 2.83 -18.25
CA PHE A 725 30.76 2.70 -17.35
C PHE A 725 30.65 1.47 -16.44
N ASP A 726 30.56 0.29 -17.03
CA ASP A 726 30.37 -1.00 -16.31
C ASP A 726 29.16 -0.99 -15.35
N SER A 727 28.06 -0.38 -15.85
CA SER A 727 26.79 -0.26 -15.12
C SER A 727 26.83 0.66 -13.89
N ARG A 728 27.83 1.54 -13.77
CA ARG A 728 27.84 2.59 -12.73
C ARG A 728 26.71 3.59 -12.93
N LEU A 729 26.47 4.01 -14.18
CA LEU A 729 25.31 4.82 -14.53
C LEU A 729 24.26 3.94 -15.23
N LYS A 730 23.13 3.78 -14.58
CA LYS A 730 21.96 3.07 -15.12
C LYS A 730 20.88 4.08 -15.43
N THR A 731 20.43 4.12 -16.69
CA THR A 731 19.35 5.01 -17.12
C THR A 731 18.26 4.22 -17.81
N SER A 732 17.03 4.67 -17.68
CA SER A 732 15.89 4.14 -18.41
C SER A 732 14.98 5.29 -18.85
N PHE A 733 14.48 5.22 -20.06
CA PHE A 733 13.53 6.16 -20.63
C PHE A 733 12.35 5.39 -21.19
N ASP A 734 11.15 5.80 -20.83
CA ASP A 734 9.88 5.27 -21.35
C ASP A 734 9.03 6.41 -21.91
N TYR A 735 8.46 6.22 -23.09
CA TYR A 735 7.39 7.04 -23.64
C TYR A 735 6.15 6.20 -23.81
N PHE A 736 5.00 6.68 -23.33
CA PHE A 736 3.75 5.93 -23.37
C PHE A 736 2.59 6.75 -23.91
N ILE A 737 1.65 6.04 -24.54
CA ILE A 737 0.39 6.56 -25.06
C ILE A 737 -0.72 5.59 -24.65
N GLU A 738 -1.82 6.12 -24.14
CA GLU A 738 -3.03 5.37 -23.82
C GLU A 738 -4.24 6.07 -24.43
N HIS A 739 -5.02 5.33 -25.19
CA HIS A 739 -6.32 5.74 -25.72
C HIS A 739 -7.39 4.90 -25.07
N ARG A 740 -8.17 5.50 -24.19
CA ARG A 740 -9.27 4.86 -23.49
C ARG A 740 -10.59 5.35 -24.06
N LYS A 741 -11.47 4.42 -24.37
CA LYS A 741 -12.80 4.67 -24.94
C LYS A 741 -13.86 3.81 -24.28
N ASP A 742 -15.10 4.12 -24.57
CA ASP A 742 -16.28 3.39 -24.09
C ASP A 742 -16.36 3.38 -22.55
N ILE A 743 -15.86 4.44 -21.88
CA ILE A 743 -15.88 4.56 -20.43
C ILE A 743 -17.34 4.60 -19.95
N LEU A 744 -17.61 3.79 -18.94
CA LEU A 744 -18.92 3.64 -18.32
C LEU A 744 -19.22 4.88 -17.45
N ILE A 745 -20.19 5.69 -17.86
CA ILE A 745 -20.58 6.91 -17.15
C ILE A 745 -22.10 7.00 -16.97
N SER A 746 -22.52 7.60 -15.86
CA SER A 746 -23.89 8.02 -15.63
C SER A 746 -24.13 9.35 -16.33
N ARG A 747 -25.29 9.51 -16.97
CA ARG A 747 -25.71 10.78 -17.52
C ARG A 747 -26.12 11.73 -16.39
N ASN A 748 -25.51 12.90 -16.31
CA ASN A 748 -25.82 13.91 -15.28
C ASN A 748 -27.02 14.79 -15.63
N ILE A 749 -27.42 14.82 -16.89
CA ILE A 749 -28.55 15.63 -17.37
C ILE A 749 -29.72 14.67 -17.61
N ASN A 750 -30.65 14.70 -16.67
CA ASN A 750 -31.94 14.02 -16.83
C ASN A 750 -32.97 15.08 -17.20
N PRO A 751 -33.71 14.92 -18.31
CA PRO A 751 -34.85 15.78 -18.59
C PRO A 751 -35.80 15.76 -17.39
N GLY A 752 -36.27 16.95 -16.97
CA GLY A 752 -37.11 17.07 -15.78
C GLY A 752 -38.43 16.31 -15.78
N TYR A 753 -38.85 15.83 -16.96
CA TYR A 753 -40.06 15.03 -17.13
C TYR A 753 -39.81 13.51 -16.97
N LEU A 754 -38.55 13.06 -16.84
CA LEU A 754 -38.26 11.65 -16.58
C LEU A 754 -38.40 11.36 -15.09
N ALA A 755 -39.24 10.42 -14.76
CA ALA A 755 -39.45 9.95 -13.41
C ALA A 755 -38.34 8.98 -12.90
N VAL A 756 -37.41 8.55 -13.77
CA VAL A 756 -36.39 7.54 -13.53
C VAL A 756 -35.00 8.08 -13.89
N SER A 757 -33.97 7.52 -13.29
CA SER A 757 -32.59 7.84 -13.66
C SER A 757 -32.23 7.15 -14.99
N LEU A 758 -31.51 7.88 -15.85
CA LEU A 758 -31.04 7.33 -17.11
C LEU A 758 -29.98 6.24 -16.86
N PRO A 759 -29.92 5.25 -17.75
CA PRO A 759 -28.98 4.14 -17.59
C PRO A 759 -27.54 4.58 -17.77
N ILE A 760 -26.62 3.80 -17.24
CA ILE A 760 -25.18 3.90 -17.51
C ILE A 760 -24.93 3.54 -18.98
N VAL A 761 -24.04 4.29 -19.61
CA VAL A 761 -23.72 4.15 -21.04
C VAL A 761 -22.21 4.23 -21.29
N ASN A 762 -21.77 3.67 -22.42
CA ASN A 762 -20.37 3.70 -22.87
C ASN A 762 -20.15 4.97 -23.73
N MET A 763 -19.76 6.09 -23.10
CA MET A 763 -19.63 7.39 -23.79
C MET A 763 -18.29 8.08 -23.58
N GLY A 764 -17.61 7.84 -22.44
CA GLY A 764 -16.43 8.59 -22.06
C GLY A 764 -15.19 8.22 -22.88
N LYS A 765 -14.32 9.19 -23.10
CA LYS A 765 -13.01 8.99 -23.73
C LYS A 765 -11.94 9.73 -22.94
N VAL A 766 -10.76 9.10 -22.75
CA VAL A 766 -9.59 9.70 -22.11
C VAL A 766 -8.36 9.34 -22.93
N ASN A 767 -7.51 10.34 -23.19
CA ASN A 767 -6.22 10.15 -23.83
C ASN A 767 -5.13 10.54 -22.85
N ASN A 768 -4.23 9.63 -22.54
CA ASN A 768 -3.06 9.85 -21.69
C ASN A 768 -1.78 9.68 -22.53
N LYS A 769 -0.84 10.57 -22.37
CA LYS A 769 0.51 10.42 -22.93
C LYS A 769 1.54 10.99 -21.96
N GLY A 770 2.74 10.45 -21.99
CA GLY A 770 3.76 10.94 -21.10
C GLY A 770 5.09 10.24 -21.30
N PHE A 771 6.06 10.66 -20.49
CA PHE A 771 7.37 10.03 -20.43
C PHE A 771 7.84 9.83 -19.00
N GLU A 772 8.70 8.86 -18.81
CA GLU A 772 9.34 8.53 -17.54
C GLU A 772 10.86 8.41 -17.79
N VAL A 773 11.65 9.00 -16.90
CA VAL A 773 13.12 8.92 -16.93
C VAL A 773 13.60 8.48 -15.57
N THR A 774 14.52 7.54 -15.54
CA THR A 774 15.25 7.19 -14.33
C THR A 774 16.74 7.29 -14.62
N ALA A 775 17.51 7.82 -13.68
CA ALA A 775 18.94 7.79 -13.71
C ALA A 775 19.48 7.44 -12.33
N ARG A 776 20.40 6.48 -12.27
CA ARG A 776 21.02 6.04 -11.03
C ARG A 776 22.49 5.84 -11.24
N TRP A 777 23.29 6.57 -10.49
CA TRP A 777 24.73 6.41 -10.38
C TRP A 777 25.06 5.61 -9.14
N GLU A 778 25.83 4.55 -9.29
CA GLU A 778 26.32 3.71 -8.19
C GLU A 778 27.82 3.60 -8.32
N ASP A 779 28.57 3.92 -7.28
CA ASP A 779 30.01 3.79 -7.28
C ASP A 779 30.55 3.55 -5.86
N GLN A 780 31.83 3.23 -5.78
CA GLN A 780 32.54 3.00 -4.53
C GLN A 780 33.81 3.83 -4.48
N ILE A 781 34.00 4.55 -3.37
CA ILE A 781 35.24 5.26 -3.08
C ILE A 781 35.85 4.59 -1.86
N GLN A 782 36.94 3.87 -2.06
CA GLN A 782 37.56 3.04 -1.03
C GLN A 782 36.51 2.06 -0.43
N ASN A 783 36.23 2.14 0.88
CA ASN A 783 35.27 1.29 1.58
C ASN A 783 33.83 1.85 1.61
N VAL A 784 33.59 3.02 1.01
CA VAL A 784 32.29 3.68 1.03
C VAL A 784 31.59 3.47 -0.30
N ARG A 785 30.51 2.70 -0.29
CA ARG A 785 29.57 2.60 -1.43
C ARG A 785 28.57 3.74 -1.35
N TYR A 786 28.34 4.43 -2.47
CA TYR A 786 27.32 5.46 -2.56
C TYR A 786 26.52 5.30 -3.83
N HIS A 787 25.28 5.78 -3.76
CA HIS A 787 24.43 5.87 -4.94
C HIS A 787 23.64 7.17 -4.91
N ILE A 788 23.43 7.73 -6.10
CA ILE A 788 22.60 8.90 -6.33
C ILE A 788 21.63 8.53 -7.43
N GLY A 789 20.34 8.71 -7.17
CA GLY A 789 19.29 8.39 -8.12
C GLY A 789 18.26 9.50 -8.24
N THR A 790 17.72 9.65 -9.45
CA THR A 790 16.60 10.55 -9.72
C THR A 790 15.57 9.86 -10.58
N ASN A 791 14.30 10.16 -10.31
CA ASN A 791 13.15 9.76 -11.11
C ASN A 791 12.42 10.99 -11.59
N TRP A 792 12.11 11.03 -12.86
CA TRP A 792 11.36 12.11 -13.46
C TRP A 792 10.25 11.55 -14.34
N GLY A 793 9.04 12.06 -14.21
CA GLY A 793 7.91 11.67 -15.02
C GLY A 793 6.99 12.84 -15.30
N SER A 794 6.42 12.85 -16.49
CA SER A 794 5.39 13.80 -16.90
C SER A 794 4.24 13.05 -17.55
N VAL A 795 3.02 13.44 -17.21
CA VAL A 795 1.79 12.89 -17.78
C VAL A 795 0.90 14.05 -18.20
N SER A 796 0.42 13.98 -19.43
CA SER A 796 -0.62 14.87 -19.95
C SER A 796 -1.84 14.02 -20.29
N TYR A 797 -2.99 14.41 -19.78
CA TYR A 797 -4.26 13.72 -20.08
C TYR A 797 -5.33 14.71 -20.52
N THR A 798 -6.12 14.28 -21.51
CA THR A 798 -7.23 15.05 -22.06
C THR A 798 -8.50 14.24 -21.87
N HIS A 799 -9.49 14.86 -21.24
CA HIS A 799 -10.82 14.29 -21.08
C HIS A 799 -11.72 14.82 -22.18
N LEU A 800 -12.35 13.92 -22.89
CA LEU A 800 -13.46 14.24 -23.78
C LEU A 800 -14.74 13.66 -23.16
N ARG A 801 -15.49 14.50 -22.47
CA ARG A 801 -16.90 14.20 -22.22
C ARG A 801 -17.64 14.40 -23.54
N ALA A 802 -18.48 13.45 -23.92
CA ALA A 802 -19.40 13.69 -25.01
C ALA A 802 -20.23 14.93 -24.64
N HIS A 803 -20.13 16.00 -25.44
CA HIS A 803 -21.02 17.11 -25.30
C HIS A 803 -22.43 16.63 -25.67
N GLU A 804 -23.29 16.52 -24.68
CA GLU A 804 -24.72 16.48 -24.93
C GLU A 804 -25.14 17.86 -25.44
N THR A 805 -25.07 18.03 -26.73
CA THR A 805 -25.72 19.17 -27.39
C THR A 805 -27.22 18.93 -27.44
#